data_685a0092d5560a0f84155488f7e398ba
#
_entry.id   685a0092d5560a0f84155488f7e398ba
#
_cell.length_a   1.000
_cell.length_b   1.000
_cell.length_c   1.000
_cell.angle_alpha   90.00
_cell.angle_beta   90.00
_cell.angle_gamma   90.00
#
_symmetry.space_group_name_H-M   'P 1'
#
loop_
_entity.id
_entity.type
_entity.pdbx_description
1 polymer ?
#
loop_
_entity_poly.entity_id
_entity_poly.type
_entity_poly.pdbx_seq_one_letter_code
_entity_poly.pdbx_strand_id
1 'polypeptide(L)'
;MKYQANTRRRAIEYEKAIVDFWKKNRVFEKSIEQRDINNGYVFYDGPPFITGLPHHGTLLSSIVKDAVPRFWTMRGKRIERRWGWDCHGLPAENFVEKQLGITDRREIGTKWPLSTYITKARESMVSNSEAWEGVIERVGRWVDFRGAYRTMDKNFMESVWWAFKTLYDQGKIYEGRKVLMYDTKFSTPVSKTEVTMDNDAYQTVTDPSVYVKFEIVSEGGLKGVKLLAWTTTPWTLPANLTLAINKELEYKIYSVGDEKLIVASELAKKALGEAEAVKTLKGEELIGLEYKPLMCNFSKEERKKNTYKVVAADFVSSSDGTGIVHIAPAYGEMDYELSLEQNVDFIDLLDEGGYYLEPAKKWLNEMGVRDTDESGIELWAANKFIAKVLEEKGIIYKIEYIKHEYPFNPRSKQRIIYRAFPSWFFAVNGMKKQLIEENEEINWFPEYLKHGRFEKNIEAAPDWNLSRDRFWATAMPVWKGDKGTIKVVGSYDELYELSGVRLEDYHRPWVDEIEFDIDGEHFKRIEKVLDCWFESGSMPFAQLHYPFENKEKFEQNYPADFIVEYVGQVRAWFYYVHVVNTALFGRKAYRNVITTGTVAGNDGRKMSKSLGNYTDPTELMDKYSADALRFLMLSSPVLAGEDFALIDKDVSDVARKLSMIWNVYDFFTMYASVDGFDSKQAIAVSKLENPLDIWLVSRVYELRNEITKGMEAYNIPSALANVLLFIDDLSNWFVRRSRRRFWKSEDDTDKNAAYSTLYFVLVYLAKILAPFTPFLAEELYQKMTGAEFDSSVTESVHLLDWPEAGEINQEVFEEMARTREIITEGLALRMNKSETEEQIKVRQPLAEYIYEGEALDEYYEQIIADEVNVKSVKVGEKSYLDKHLTEELLEEGFIRELIRFVQAARKKAGLEVDDRIKLSIDTEISENWQEMLKAEVLAVELERDNNYQYDEVVKVNGKNITISLEKA
;
A
#
# COMPACT_ATOMS: atom_id res chain seq x y z
N MET A 1 21.48 6.54 40.58
CA MET A 1 20.61 5.55 39.95
C MET A 1 21.49 4.40 39.48
N LYS A 2 21.24 3.17 39.87
CA LYS A 2 21.99 2.05 39.31
C LYS A 2 21.34 1.68 37.97
N TYR A 3 22.07 1.87 36.90
CA TYR A 3 21.65 1.39 35.59
C TYR A 3 21.66 -0.14 35.61
N GLN A 4 20.55 -0.74 35.15
CA GLN A 4 20.43 -2.20 35.10
C GLN A 4 21.21 -2.74 33.91
N ALA A 5 22.04 -3.78 34.11
CA ALA A 5 22.65 -4.49 33.02
C ALA A 5 21.57 -5.05 32.07
N ASN A 6 21.84 -4.96 30.80
CA ASN A 6 20.95 -5.56 29.80
C ASN A 6 21.03 -7.09 29.92
N THR A 7 19.91 -7.75 30.16
CA THR A 7 19.84 -9.21 30.23
C THR A 7 19.79 -9.87 28.86
N ARG A 8 20.14 -9.17 27.78
CA ARG A 8 20.11 -9.64 26.38
C ARG A 8 18.82 -10.37 26.02
N ARG A 9 17.69 -9.80 26.38
CA ARG A 9 16.38 -10.32 25.95
C ARG A 9 16.29 -10.20 24.43
N ARG A 10 15.73 -11.25 23.79
CA ARG A 10 15.39 -11.15 22.38
C ARG A 10 14.34 -10.06 22.19
N ALA A 11 14.34 -9.38 21.02
CA ALA A 11 13.41 -8.30 20.75
C ALA A 11 11.95 -8.66 21.05
N ILE A 12 11.51 -9.86 20.67
CA ILE A 12 10.15 -10.34 20.95
C ILE A 12 9.79 -10.32 22.46
N GLU A 13 10.75 -10.53 23.35
CA GLU A 13 10.47 -10.61 24.79
C GLU A 13 10.19 -9.21 25.35
N TYR A 14 11.00 -8.20 25.04
CA TYR A 14 10.69 -6.84 25.47
C TYR A 14 9.52 -6.21 24.66
N GLU A 15 9.37 -6.51 23.38
CA GLU A 15 8.24 -6.01 22.58
C GLU A 15 6.89 -6.40 23.18
N LYS A 16 6.73 -7.67 23.58
CA LYS A 16 5.50 -8.13 24.27
C LYS A 16 5.32 -7.45 25.62
N ALA A 17 6.37 -7.33 26.42
CA ALA A 17 6.32 -6.64 27.71
C ALA A 17 5.92 -5.16 27.58
N ILE A 18 6.36 -4.49 26.51
CA ILE A 18 6.00 -3.10 26.22
C ILE A 18 4.52 -2.98 25.82
N VAL A 19 3.97 -3.91 25.06
CA VAL A 19 2.51 -3.92 24.77
C VAL A 19 1.71 -3.98 26.06
N ASP A 20 2.09 -4.88 26.97
CA ASP A 20 1.44 -5.02 28.29
C ASP A 20 1.59 -3.75 29.14
N PHE A 21 2.78 -3.12 29.10
CA PHE A 21 3.04 -1.85 29.78
C PHE A 21 2.14 -0.73 29.25
N TRP A 22 2.04 -0.56 27.92
CA TRP A 22 1.18 0.45 27.32
C TRP A 22 -0.29 0.28 27.68
N LYS A 23 -0.79 -0.96 27.63
CA LYS A 23 -2.18 -1.27 28.06
C LYS A 23 -2.44 -0.98 29.52
N LYS A 24 -1.57 -1.48 30.39
CA LYS A 24 -1.70 -1.32 31.86
C LYS A 24 -1.71 0.16 32.26
N ASN A 25 -0.86 0.96 31.64
CA ASN A 25 -0.72 2.38 31.96
C ASN A 25 -1.57 3.31 31.07
N ARG A 26 -2.38 2.77 30.18
CA ARG A 26 -3.23 3.52 29.24
C ARG A 26 -2.43 4.58 28.46
N VAL A 27 -1.24 4.21 28.00
CA VAL A 27 -0.32 5.16 27.34
C VAL A 27 -0.91 5.73 26.06
N PHE A 28 -1.62 4.90 25.26
CA PHE A 28 -2.30 5.35 24.05
C PHE A 28 -3.35 6.43 24.36
N GLU A 29 -4.24 6.18 25.29
CA GLU A 29 -5.31 7.12 25.65
C GLU A 29 -4.72 8.40 26.24
N LYS A 30 -3.74 8.30 27.13
CA LYS A 30 -3.03 9.46 27.70
C LYS A 30 -2.36 10.30 26.62
N SER A 31 -1.79 9.68 25.58
CA SER A 31 -1.16 10.39 24.45
C SER A 31 -2.14 11.29 23.70
N ILE A 32 -3.44 10.97 23.72
CA ILE A 32 -4.52 11.76 23.14
C ILE A 32 -5.03 12.80 24.16
N GLU A 33 -5.37 12.31 25.39
CA GLU A 33 -6.02 13.09 26.45
C GLU A 33 -5.19 14.31 26.89
N GLN A 34 -3.85 14.20 26.90
CA GLN A 34 -2.95 15.29 27.29
C GLN A 34 -2.80 16.40 26.22
N ARG A 35 -3.30 16.19 25.01
CA ARG A 35 -3.20 17.16 23.90
C ARG A 35 -4.41 18.09 23.86
N ASP A 36 -4.19 19.36 23.51
CA ASP A 36 -5.25 20.36 23.42
C ASP A 36 -6.31 19.91 22.41
N ILE A 37 -7.57 19.94 22.86
CA ILE A 37 -8.72 19.55 22.04
C ILE A 37 -8.87 20.44 20.79
N ASN A 38 -8.43 21.69 20.87
CA ASN A 38 -8.47 22.65 19.75
C ASN A 38 -7.31 22.49 18.78
N ASN A 39 -6.28 21.69 19.10
CA ASN A 39 -5.14 21.42 18.24
C ASN A 39 -5.27 20.04 17.55
N GLY A 40 -6.42 19.82 16.91
CA GLY A 40 -6.74 18.58 16.23
C GLY A 40 -5.85 18.33 15.02
N TYR A 41 -5.65 17.05 14.73
CA TYR A 41 -5.10 16.55 13.46
C TYR A 41 -5.94 15.34 13.07
N VAL A 42 -6.58 15.40 11.91
CA VAL A 42 -7.56 14.40 11.48
C VAL A 42 -6.93 13.42 10.53
N PHE A 43 -7.07 12.17 10.88
CA PHE A 43 -6.62 11.04 10.10
C PHE A 43 -7.80 10.14 9.74
N TYR A 44 -7.96 9.82 8.46
CA TYR A 44 -8.95 8.86 8.01
C TYR A 44 -8.32 7.49 7.81
N ASP A 45 -8.86 6.49 8.49
CA ASP A 45 -8.46 5.10 8.34
C ASP A 45 -9.34 4.40 7.30
N GLY A 46 -8.75 4.03 6.15
CA GLY A 46 -9.44 3.26 5.12
C GLY A 46 -9.88 1.91 5.67
N PRO A 47 -11.19 1.58 5.63
CA PRO A 47 -11.70 0.38 6.26
C PRO A 47 -11.33 -0.87 5.44
N PRO A 48 -10.58 -1.84 6.03
CA PRO A 48 -10.33 -3.11 5.37
C PRO A 48 -11.55 -4.01 5.40
N PHE A 49 -11.64 -4.93 4.42
CA PHE A 49 -12.56 -6.06 4.48
C PHE A 49 -12.10 -7.08 5.53
N ILE A 50 -13.02 -7.57 6.35
CA ILE A 50 -12.73 -8.51 7.44
C ILE A 50 -12.57 -9.99 6.97
N THR A 51 -12.67 -10.25 5.68
CA THR A 51 -12.76 -11.60 5.09
C THR A 51 -11.47 -12.42 5.10
N GLY A 52 -10.37 -11.90 5.64
CA GLY A 52 -9.09 -12.58 5.75
C GLY A 52 -8.30 -12.13 6.98
N LEU A 53 -7.06 -12.59 7.12
CA LEU A 53 -6.11 -12.08 8.11
C LEU A 53 -5.23 -10.98 7.49
N PRO A 54 -4.65 -10.07 8.31
CA PRO A 54 -3.71 -9.08 7.82
C PRO A 54 -2.53 -9.73 7.09
N HIS A 55 -2.20 -9.20 5.94
CA HIS A 55 -1.02 -9.57 5.16
C HIS A 55 0.01 -8.43 5.15
N HIS A 56 1.20 -8.62 4.59
CA HIS A 56 2.26 -7.60 4.58
C HIS A 56 1.82 -6.25 4.00
N GLY A 57 1.00 -6.25 2.95
CA GLY A 57 0.43 -5.00 2.40
C GLY A 57 -0.47 -4.26 3.39
N THR A 58 -1.30 -5.00 4.17
CA THR A 58 -2.11 -4.43 5.24
C THR A 58 -1.23 -3.86 6.36
N LEU A 59 -0.15 -4.59 6.73
CA LEU A 59 0.78 -4.12 7.75
C LEU A 59 1.56 -2.88 7.29
N LEU A 60 1.94 -2.79 6.02
CA LEU A 60 2.60 -1.61 5.47
C LEU A 60 1.76 -0.35 5.69
N SER A 61 0.50 -0.35 5.24
CA SER A 61 -0.42 0.78 5.47
C SER A 61 -0.59 1.04 6.98
N SER A 62 -0.75 -0.01 7.79
CA SER A 62 -0.92 0.10 9.25
C SER A 62 0.30 0.70 9.95
N ILE A 63 1.52 0.38 9.53
CA ILE A 63 2.75 0.95 10.07
C ILE A 63 2.83 2.44 9.78
N VAL A 64 2.47 2.88 8.56
CA VAL A 64 2.44 4.31 8.21
C VAL A 64 1.33 5.04 8.99
N LYS A 65 0.14 4.42 9.12
CA LYS A 65 -1.00 4.90 9.92
C LYS A 65 -0.70 5.01 11.42
N ASP A 66 0.40 4.43 11.88
CA ASP A 66 0.90 4.58 13.25
C ASP A 66 2.06 5.58 13.35
N ALA A 67 3.04 5.50 12.46
CA ALA A 67 4.25 6.34 12.50
C ALA A 67 3.92 7.85 12.33
N VAL A 68 3.08 8.20 11.35
CA VAL A 68 2.69 9.60 11.10
C VAL A 68 1.89 10.17 12.28
N PRO A 69 0.82 9.52 12.80
CA PRO A 69 0.12 10.01 13.97
C PRO A 69 0.98 10.06 15.24
N ARG A 70 1.93 9.13 15.48
CA ARG A 70 2.86 9.24 16.62
C ARG A 70 3.72 10.48 16.52
N PHE A 71 4.31 10.75 15.34
CA PHE A 71 5.11 11.94 15.11
C PHE A 71 4.32 13.23 15.39
N TRP A 72 3.13 13.38 14.78
CA TRP A 72 2.31 14.58 14.96
C TRP A 72 1.76 14.71 16.40
N THR A 73 1.50 13.59 17.10
CA THR A 73 1.14 13.61 18.52
C THR A 73 2.28 14.16 19.37
N MET A 74 3.53 13.75 19.10
CA MET A 74 4.70 14.33 19.76
C MET A 74 4.93 15.81 19.38
N ARG A 75 4.44 16.25 18.22
CA ARG A 75 4.40 17.67 17.79
C ARG A 75 3.23 18.44 18.40
N GLY A 76 2.57 17.89 19.39
CA GLY A 76 1.51 18.56 20.15
C GLY A 76 0.10 18.42 19.58
N LYS A 77 -0.10 17.63 18.52
CA LYS A 77 -1.40 17.42 17.90
C LYS A 77 -2.24 16.39 18.67
N ARG A 78 -3.54 16.67 18.78
CA ARG A 78 -4.52 15.69 19.27
C ARG A 78 -5.04 14.84 18.13
N ILE A 79 -4.77 13.53 18.14
CA ILE A 79 -5.11 12.63 17.06
C ILE A 79 -5.93 11.46 17.59
N GLU A 80 -7.21 11.48 17.29
CA GLU A 80 -8.09 10.34 17.52
C GLU A 80 -7.85 9.31 16.40
N ARG A 81 -7.60 8.04 16.77
CA ARG A 81 -7.26 6.96 15.84
C ARG A 81 -8.33 5.90 15.95
N ARG A 82 -9.31 5.96 15.06
CA ARG A 82 -10.46 5.07 15.06
C ARG A 82 -10.31 4.04 13.95
N TRP A 83 -10.45 2.76 14.29
CA TRP A 83 -10.50 1.68 13.31
C TRP A 83 -11.81 1.72 12.52
N GLY A 84 -11.80 1.20 11.30
CA GLY A 84 -13.01 1.04 10.49
C GLY A 84 -13.07 -0.33 9.83
N TRP A 85 -14.30 -0.82 9.57
CA TRP A 85 -14.55 -2.05 8.87
C TRP A 85 -15.44 -1.82 7.66
N ASP A 86 -14.99 -2.26 6.47
CA ASP A 86 -15.87 -2.40 5.31
C ASP A 86 -16.56 -3.77 5.40
N CYS A 87 -17.86 -3.74 5.72
CA CYS A 87 -18.63 -4.93 6.02
C CYS A 87 -19.49 -5.40 4.86
N HIS A 88 -19.60 -4.62 3.78
CA HIS A 88 -20.56 -4.81 2.70
C HIS A 88 -19.88 -5.15 1.37
N GLY A 89 -20.74 -5.50 0.39
CA GLY A 89 -20.33 -5.71 -0.99
C GLY A 89 -19.90 -7.14 -1.30
N LEU A 90 -19.50 -7.32 -2.54
CA LEU A 90 -19.22 -8.64 -3.13
C LEU A 90 -18.18 -9.50 -2.39
N PRO A 91 -17.07 -8.95 -1.82
CA PRO A 91 -16.16 -9.77 -1.04
C PRO A 91 -16.78 -10.38 0.20
N ALA A 92 -17.61 -9.59 0.91
CA ALA A 92 -18.31 -10.04 2.09
C ALA A 92 -19.36 -11.11 1.75
N GLU A 93 -20.17 -10.89 0.70
CA GLU A 93 -21.13 -11.87 0.21
C GLU A 93 -20.48 -13.18 -0.19
N ASN A 94 -19.39 -13.16 -0.98
CA ASN A 94 -18.64 -14.35 -1.35
C ASN A 94 -18.10 -15.14 -0.14
N PHE A 95 -17.73 -14.45 0.91
CA PHE A 95 -17.26 -15.09 2.15
C PHE A 95 -18.42 -15.84 2.82
N VAL A 96 -19.57 -15.21 2.93
CA VAL A 96 -20.79 -15.81 3.51
C VAL A 96 -21.33 -16.95 2.65
N GLU A 97 -21.39 -16.75 1.34
CA GLU A 97 -21.85 -17.78 0.38
C GLU A 97 -21.01 -19.06 0.49
N LYS A 98 -19.67 -18.92 0.60
CA LYS A 98 -18.77 -20.05 0.83
C LYS A 98 -19.02 -20.76 2.16
N GLN A 99 -19.28 -20.01 3.24
CA GLN A 99 -19.59 -20.59 4.55
C GLN A 99 -20.92 -21.37 4.53
N LEU A 100 -21.91 -20.89 3.78
CA LEU A 100 -23.22 -21.52 3.65
C LEU A 100 -23.28 -22.60 2.56
N GLY A 101 -22.22 -22.76 1.77
CA GLY A 101 -22.19 -23.70 0.64
C GLY A 101 -23.13 -23.29 -0.51
N ILE A 102 -23.39 -21.97 -0.65
CA ILE A 102 -24.21 -21.43 -1.74
C ILE A 102 -23.33 -21.36 -3.00
N THR A 103 -23.77 -22.01 -4.07
CA THR A 103 -23.09 -22.05 -5.37
C THR A 103 -23.80 -21.24 -6.44
N ASP A 104 -25.09 -21.04 -6.26
CA ASP A 104 -25.96 -20.27 -7.14
C ASP A 104 -26.72 -19.21 -6.32
N ARG A 105 -26.60 -17.94 -6.74
CA ARG A 105 -27.30 -16.82 -6.10
C ARG A 105 -28.83 -17.02 -6.01
N ARG A 106 -29.44 -17.72 -6.95
CA ARG A 106 -30.88 -17.99 -6.95
C ARG A 106 -31.35 -18.83 -5.76
N GLU A 107 -30.41 -19.44 -5.02
CA GLU A 107 -30.71 -20.12 -3.75
C GLU A 107 -31.07 -19.13 -2.64
N ILE A 108 -30.60 -17.86 -2.73
CA ILE A 108 -30.90 -16.79 -1.76
C ILE A 108 -32.30 -16.25 -2.04
N GLY A 109 -33.14 -16.22 -1.03
CA GLY A 109 -34.59 -15.89 -1.16
C GLY A 109 -35.46 -17.07 -1.50
N THR A 110 -34.89 -18.24 -1.86
CA THR A 110 -35.62 -19.46 -2.17
C THR A 110 -35.29 -20.58 -1.19
N LYS A 111 -34.15 -21.24 -1.34
CA LYS A 111 -33.63 -22.26 -0.39
C LYS A 111 -33.17 -21.66 0.92
N TRP A 112 -32.51 -20.47 0.87
CA TRP A 112 -32.06 -19.71 2.01
C TRP A 112 -32.96 -18.47 2.16
N PRO A 113 -33.84 -18.38 3.21
CA PRO A 113 -34.58 -17.16 3.46
C PRO A 113 -33.65 -15.94 3.55
N LEU A 114 -34.01 -14.82 2.92
CA LEU A 114 -33.16 -13.64 2.83
C LEU A 114 -32.76 -13.12 4.23
N SER A 115 -33.69 -13.13 5.19
CA SER A 115 -33.42 -12.77 6.58
C SER A 115 -32.33 -13.64 7.22
N THR A 116 -32.35 -14.96 6.96
CA THR A 116 -31.32 -15.89 7.46
C THR A 116 -29.97 -15.59 6.85
N TYR A 117 -29.93 -15.33 5.53
CA TYR A 117 -28.70 -14.96 4.82
C TYR A 117 -28.08 -13.67 5.39
N ILE A 118 -28.88 -12.62 5.55
CA ILE A 118 -28.44 -11.31 6.09
C ILE A 118 -27.95 -11.44 7.53
N THR A 119 -28.67 -12.20 8.39
CA THR A 119 -28.20 -12.46 9.75
C THR A 119 -26.84 -13.15 9.77
N LYS A 120 -26.64 -14.16 8.92
CA LYS A 120 -25.35 -14.85 8.79
C LYS A 120 -24.25 -13.95 8.25
N ALA A 121 -24.57 -13.08 7.29
CA ALA A 121 -23.63 -12.09 6.79
C ALA A 121 -23.14 -11.16 7.92
N ARG A 122 -24.05 -10.63 8.72
CA ARG A 122 -23.72 -9.76 9.86
C ARG A 122 -22.83 -10.48 10.88
N GLU A 123 -23.20 -11.71 11.30
CA GLU A 123 -22.40 -12.50 12.25
C GLU A 123 -20.98 -12.79 11.72
N SER A 124 -20.88 -13.10 10.45
CA SER A 124 -19.60 -13.41 9.81
C SER A 124 -18.64 -12.22 9.74
N MET A 125 -19.16 -10.99 9.63
CA MET A 125 -18.37 -9.77 9.53
C MET A 125 -17.66 -9.37 10.83
N VAL A 126 -17.94 -10.00 11.96
CA VAL A 126 -17.26 -9.73 13.23
C VAL A 126 -16.40 -10.90 13.70
N SER A 127 -16.45 -12.03 13.03
CA SER A 127 -15.83 -13.28 13.47
C SER A 127 -14.29 -13.26 13.54
N ASN A 128 -13.62 -12.46 12.73
CA ASN A 128 -12.16 -12.39 12.65
C ASN A 128 -11.55 -11.17 13.37
N SER A 129 -12.36 -10.33 14.04
CA SER A 129 -11.88 -9.07 14.61
C SER A 129 -10.78 -9.24 15.66
N GLU A 130 -10.89 -10.25 16.54
CA GLU A 130 -9.87 -10.53 17.57
C GLU A 130 -8.53 -10.96 16.96
N ALA A 131 -8.55 -11.77 15.90
CA ALA A 131 -7.33 -12.18 15.22
C ALA A 131 -6.64 -10.99 14.54
N TRP A 132 -7.42 -10.07 13.98
CA TRP A 132 -6.89 -8.82 13.43
C TRP A 132 -6.26 -7.95 14.53
N GLU A 133 -6.97 -7.73 15.63
CA GLU A 133 -6.48 -6.93 16.77
C GLU A 133 -5.13 -7.44 17.24
N GLY A 134 -4.97 -8.77 17.42
CA GLY A 134 -3.72 -9.38 17.84
C GLY A 134 -2.54 -9.11 16.90
N VAL A 135 -2.74 -9.16 15.58
CA VAL A 135 -1.67 -8.86 14.60
C VAL A 135 -1.33 -7.37 14.56
N ILE A 136 -2.34 -6.50 14.63
CA ILE A 136 -2.16 -5.04 14.62
C ILE A 136 -1.47 -4.55 15.91
N GLU A 137 -1.83 -5.12 17.06
CA GLU A 137 -1.11 -4.87 18.32
C GLU A 137 0.33 -5.38 18.26
N ARG A 138 0.56 -6.57 17.67
CA ARG A 138 1.90 -7.17 17.57
C ARG A 138 2.85 -6.28 16.75
N VAL A 139 2.36 -5.61 15.73
CA VAL A 139 3.16 -4.63 14.96
C VAL A 139 3.32 -3.28 15.67
N GLY A 140 2.69 -3.09 16.81
CA GLY A 140 2.79 -1.88 17.64
C GLY A 140 1.92 -0.71 17.20
N ARG A 141 0.90 -0.95 16.37
CA ARG A 141 -0.02 0.11 15.97
C ARG A 141 -1.00 0.45 17.08
N TRP A 142 -1.12 1.74 17.37
CA TRP A 142 -2.11 2.29 18.28
C TRP A 142 -3.38 2.73 17.53
N VAL A 143 -4.50 2.11 17.87
CA VAL A 143 -5.80 2.43 17.27
C VAL A 143 -6.93 1.93 18.18
N ASP A 144 -8.03 2.65 18.23
CA ASP A 144 -9.24 2.23 18.93
C ASP A 144 -10.02 1.20 18.10
N PHE A 145 -9.78 -0.08 18.40
CA PHE A 145 -10.49 -1.22 17.79
C PHE A 145 -11.91 -1.38 18.32
N ARG A 146 -12.13 -1.08 19.59
CA ARG A 146 -13.45 -1.29 20.26
C ARG A 146 -14.45 -0.24 19.81
N GLY A 147 -14.01 0.99 19.61
CA GLY A 147 -14.78 2.07 19.02
C GLY A 147 -14.81 2.07 17.49
N ALA A 148 -14.44 0.98 16.84
CA ALA A 148 -14.44 0.87 15.38
C ALA A 148 -15.81 1.22 14.79
N TYR A 149 -15.81 1.99 13.70
CA TYR A 149 -17.02 2.13 12.90
C TYR A 149 -17.15 0.93 11.94
N ARG A 150 -18.36 0.59 11.57
CA ARG A 150 -18.68 -0.47 10.63
C ARG A 150 -19.65 0.08 9.60
N THR A 151 -19.41 -0.16 8.32
CA THR A 151 -20.33 0.32 7.27
C THR A 151 -21.74 -0.27 7.40
N MET A 152 -21.88 -1.41 8.11
CA MET A 152 -23.16 -2.08 8.38
C MET A 152 -23.89 -1.55 9.63
N ASP A 153 -23.30 -0.62 10.39
CA ASP A 153 -23.95 -0.07 11.58
C ASP A 153 -25.10 0.88 11.21
N LYS A 154 -26.18 0.81 11.96
CA LYS A 154 -27.41 1.57 11.72
C LYS A 154 -27.14 3.07 11.53
N ASN A 155 -26.36 3.67 12.43
CA ASN A 155 -26.02 5.08 12.37
C ASN A 155 -25.16 5.45 11.15
N PHE A 156 -24.25 4.55 10.76
CA PHE A 156 -23.45 4.74 9.55
C PHE A 156 -24.34 4.75 8.30
N MET A 157 -25.22 3.76 8.17
CA MET A 157 -26.16 3.65 7.04
C MET A 157 -27.12 4.84 6.96
N GLU A 158 -27.55 5.41 8.07
CA GLU A 158 -28.41 6.59 8.07
C GLU A 158 -27.70 7.80 7.49
N SER A 159 -26.43 8.02 7.82
CA SER A 159 -25.62 9.06 7.20
C SER A 159 -25.42 8.83 5.69
N VAL A 160 -25.30 7.57 5.26
CA VAL A 160 -25.25 7.21 3.83
C VAL A 160 -26.58 7.56 3.13
N TRP A 161 -27.72 7.33 3.76
CA TRP A 161 -29.03 7.74 3.26
C TRP A 161 -29.17 9.25 3.13
N TRP A 162 -28.69 9.98 4.15
CA TRP A 162 -28.66 11.45 4.10
C TRP A 162 -27.82 11.95 2.91
N ALA A 163 -26.64 11.36 2.69
CA ALA A 163 -25.79 11.73 1.58
C ALA A 163 -26.46 11.48 0.23
N PHE A 164 -27.05 10.29 0.08
CA PHE A 164 -27.79 9.92 -1.13
C PHE A 164 -28.93 10.90 -1.42
N LYS A 165 -29.78 11.18 -0.43
CA LYS A 165 -30.88 12.14 -0.57
C LYS A 165 -30.39 13.54 -0.90
N THR A 166 -29.38 14.03 -0.20
CA THR A 166 -28.82 15.37 -0.45
C THR A 166 -28.32 15.51 -1.89
N LEU A 167 -27.62 14.49 -2.41
CA LEU A 167 -27.12 14.48 -3.78
C LEU A 167 -28.26 14.32 -4.80
N TYR A 168 -29.31 13.57 -4.47
CA TYR A 168 -30.51 13.43 -5.30
C TYR A 168 -31.26 14.76 -5.40
N ASP A 169 -31.51 15.44 -4.29
CA ASP A 169 -32.18 16.74 -4.25
C ASP A 169 -31.40 17.82 -5.00
N GLN A 170 -30.06 17.69 -5.09
CA GLN A 170 -29.20 18.54 -5.91
C GLN A 170 -29.19 18.15 -7.40
N GLY A 171 -29.92 17.14 -7.81
CA GLY A 171 -29.93 16.63 -9.19
C GLY A 171 -28.64 15.91 -9.61
N LYS A 172 -27.78 15.54 -8.66
CA LYS A 172 -26.53 14.82 -8.92
C LYS A 172 -26.70 13.30 -8.95
N ILE A 173 -27.82 12.77 -8.42
CA ILE A 173 -28.20 11.37 -8.53
C ILE A 173 -29.47 11.27 -9.36
N TYR A 174 -29.48 10.36 -10.32
CA TYR A 174 -30.61 10.18 -11.24
C TYR A 174 -30.79 8.69 -11.61
N GLU A 175 -32.01 8.30 -11.97
CA GLU A 175 -32.30 7.03 -12.59
C GLU A 175 -32.09 7.11 -14.09
N GLY A 176 -31.44 6.13 -14.69
CA GLY A 176 -31.19 6.09 -16.14
C GLY A 176 -30.87 4.68 -16.62
N ARG A 177 -30.64 4.55 -17.93
CA ARG A 177 -30.14 3.31 -18.52
C ARG A 177 -28.83 3.59 -19.21
N LYS A 178 -27.81 2.79 -18.92
CA LYS A 178 -26.48 2.83 -19.59
C LYS A 178 -26.00 1.41 -19.81
N VAL A 179 -25.09 1.26 -20.76
CA VAL A 179 -24.38 0.00 -20.94
C VAL A 179 -23.27 -0.12 -19.90
N LEU A 180 -23.34 -1.19 -19.12
CA LEU A 180 -22.45 -1.48 -18.01
C LEU A 180 -21.72 -2.80 -18.24
N MET A 181 -20.54 -2.95 -17.66
CA MET A 181 -19.93 -4.26 -17.49
C MET A 181 -20.80 -5.09 -16.54
N TYR A 182 -21.18 -6.29 -16.93
CA TYR A 182 -22.14 -7.12 -16.22
C TYR A 182 -21.62 -8.54 -16.06
N ASP A 183 -21.69 -9.05 -14.84
CA ASP A 183 -21.33 -10.42 -14.48
C ASP A 183 -22.59 -11.28 -14.38
N THR A 184 -22.75 -12.21 -15.29
CA THR A 184 -23.94 -13.09 -15.35
C THR A 184 -23.97 -14.12 -14.22
N LYS A 185 -22.81 -14.52 -13.67
CA LYS A 185 -22.73 -15.46 -12.54
C LYS A 185 -23.20 -14.82 -11.24
N PHE A 186 -22.79 -13.56 -11.01
CA PHE A 186 -23.22 -12.80 -9.84
C PHE A 186 -24.48 -11.95 -10.11
N SER A 187 -24.96 -11.94 -11.35
CA SER A 187 -26.15 -11.21 -11.77
C SER A 187 -26.13 -9.74 -11.35
N THR A 188 -25.00 -9.07 -11.56
CA THR A 188 -24.83 -7.67 -11.12
C THR A 188 -23.86 -6.90 -12.03
N PRO A 189 -24.08 -5.58 -12.20
CA PRO A 189 -23.05 -4.73 -12.79
C PRO A 189 -21.76 -4.75 -11.99
N VAL A 190 -20.63 -4.66 -12.70
CA VAL A 190 -19.28 -4.64 -12.15
C VAL A 190 -18.64 -3.28 -12.45
N SER A 191 -17.91 -2.71 -11.49
CA SER A 191 -17.22 -1.44 -11.70
C SER A 191 -16.06 -1.58 -12.71
N LYS A 192 -15.93 -0.62 -13.62
CA LYS A 192 -14.76 -0.54 -14.52
C LYS A 192 -13.43 -0.47 -13.74
N THR A 193 -13.45 0.04 -12.52
CA THR A 193 -12.26 0.12 -11.64
C THR A 193 -11.83 -1.22 -11.06
N GLU A 194 -12.73 -2.20 -10.99
CA GLU A 194 -12.43 -3.55 -10.54
C GLU A 194 -11.92 -4.45 -11.68
N VAL A 195 -12.23 -4.09 -12.93
CA VAL A 195 -11.88 -4.87 -14.14
C VAL A 195 -10.74 -4.16 -14.85
N THR A 196 -9.53 -4.31 -14.32
CA THR A 196 -8.30 -3.70 -14.85
C THR A 196 -7.22 -4.74 -15.09
N MET A 197 -6.22 -4.41 -15.90
CA MET A 197 -5.03 -5.26 -16.11
C MET A 197 -4.27 -5.50 -14.80
N ASP A 198 -4.18 -4.50 -13.94
CA ASP A 198 -3.51 -4.58 -12.64
C ASP A 198 -4.18 -5.61 -11.69
N ASN A 199 -5.44 -5.96 -11.95
CA ASN A 199 -6.19 -6.96 -11.18
C ASN A 199 -6.23 -8.35 -11.84
N ASP A 200 -5.39 -8.62 -12.82
CA ASP A 200 -5.41 -9.85 -13.63
C ASP A 200 -6.79 -10.13 -14.25
N ALA A 201 -7.52 -9.08 -14.59
CA ALA A 201 -8.87 -9.19 -15.10
C ALA A 201 -8.96 -9.49 -16.60
N TYR A 202 -7.88 -9.38 -17.35
CA TYR A 202 -7.87 -9.69 -18.78
C TYR A 202 -7.21 -11.02 -19.05
N GLN A 203 -7.83 -11.82 -19.91
CA GLN A 203 -7.29 -13.12 -20.31
C GLN A 203 -7.37 -13.24 -21.85
N THR A 204 -6.37 -13.88 -22.41
CA THR A 204 -6.37 -14.20 -23.82
C THR A 204 -7.39 -15.31 -24.14
N VAL A 205 -8.39 -15.01 -24.95
CA VAL A 205 -9.41 -15.97 -25.39
C VAL A 205 -9.40 -16.15 -26.90
N THR A 206 -9.99 -17.25 -27.36
CA THR A 206 -10.22 -17.51 -28.78
C THR A 206 -11.72 -17.66 -29.04
N ASP A 207 -12.28 -16.68 -29.71
CA ASP A 207 -13.73 -16.60 -29.99
C ASP A 207 -14.06 -16.66 -31.48
N PRO A 208 -15.23 -17.16 -31.84
CA PRO A 208 -15.72 -17.09 -33.22
C PRO A 208 -16.09 -15.65 -33.60
N SER A 209 -15.58 -15.18 -34.70
CA SER A 209 -16.09 -13.99 -35.41
C SER A 209 -16.78 -14.41 -36.66
N VAL A 210 -17.86 -13.75 -36.97
CA VAL A 210 -18.77 -14.19 -38.04
C VAL A 210 -19.10 -13.07 -39.04
N TYR A 211 -19.21 -13.45 -40.29
CA TYR A 211 -19.65 -12.59 -41.38
C TYR A 211 -21.10 -12.93 -41.72
N VAL A 212 -22.04 -12.02 -41.38
CA VAL A 212 -23.47 -12.27 -41.40
C VAL A 212 -24.15 -11.57 -42.57
N LYS A 213 -25.00 -12.30 -43.30
CA LYS A 213 -25.71 -11.79 -44.46
C LYS A 213 -27.08 -11.26 -44.10
N PHE A 214 -27.36 -10.01 -44.46
CA PHE A 214 -28.66 -9.36 -44.28
C PHE A 214 -29.26 -8.97 -45.64
N GLU A 215 -30.33 -9.60 -46.01
CA GLU A 215 -31.00 -9.40 -47.33
C GLU A 215 -31.78 -8.08 -47.36
N ILE A 216 -31.53 -7.23 -48.36
CA ILE A 216 -32.23 -5.98 -48.56
C ILE A 216 -33.64 -6.30 -49.12
N VAL A 217 -34.67 -5.80 -48.43
CA VAL A 217 -36.10 -5.99 -48.82
C VAL A 217 -36.73 -4.71 -49.36
N SER A 218 -36.07 -3.56 -49.27
CA SER A 218 -36.51 -2.30 -49.87
C SER A 218 -36.72 -2.47 -51.39
N GLU A 219 -37.82 -1.94 -51.93
CA GLU A 219 -38.07 -1.93 -53.38
C GLU A 219 -37.01 -1.10 -54.11
N GLY A 220 -36.57 -1.58 -55.25
CA GLY A 220 -35.57 -0.91 -56.09
C GLY A 220 -34.43 -1.83 -56.54
N GLY A 221 -33.39 -1.24 -57.12
CA GLY A 221 -32.30 -1.98 -57.81
C GLY A 221 -31.36 -2.78 -56.87
N LEU A 222 -31.57 -2.69 -55.56
CA LEU A 222 -30.80 -3.41 -54.54
C LEU A 222 -31.59 -4.50 -53.83
N LYS A 223 -32.86 -4.71 -54.16
CA LYS A 223 -33.70 -5.75 -53.59
C LYS A 223 -33.09 -7.13 -53.80
N GLY A 224 -32.99 -7.94 -52.74
CA GLY A 224 -32.34 -9.26 -52.76
C GLY A 224 -30.81 -9.27 -52.68
N VAL A 225 -30.15 -8.12 -52.79
CA VAL A 225 -28.73 -8.00 -52.51
C VAL A 225 -28.51 -8.08 -50.98
N LYS A 226 -27.40 -8.65 -50.54
CA LYS A 226 -27.17 -8.88 -49.11
C LYS A 226 -26.05 -7.94 -48.58
N LEU A 227 -26.34 -7.27 -47.51
CA LEU A 227 -25.34 -6.53 -46.68
C LEU A 227 -24.53 -7.53 -45.85
N LEU A 228 -23.24 -7.50 -45.95
CA LEU A 228 -22.36 -8.40 -45.16
C LEU A 228 -21.83 -7.67 -43.95
N ALA A 229 -22.38 -7.94 -42.80
CA ALA A 229 -21.92 -7.39 -41.53
C ALA A 229 -20.93 -8.34 -40.85
N TRP A 230 -20.02 -7.79 -40.04
CA TRP A 230 -19.07 -8.58 -39.24
C TRP A 230 -19.30 -8.33 -37.76
N THR A 231 -19.25 -9.43 -36.94
CA THR A 231 -19.29 -9.32 -35.49
C THR A 231 -18.42 -10.38 -34.81
N THR A 232 -17.88 -10.04 -33.65
CA THR A 232 -17.10 -10.92 -32.75
C THR A 232 -17.97 -11.58 -31.66
N THR A 233 -19.26 -11.22 -31.62
CA THR A 233 -20.23 -11.66 -30.61
C THR A 233 -21.44 -12.31 -31.24
N PRO A 234 -21.33 -13.53 -31.81
CA PRO A 234 -22.48 -14.23 -32.41
C PRO A 234 -23.69 -14.34 -31.52
N TRP A 235 -23.51 -14.40 -30.20
CA TRP A 235 -24.57 -14.46 -29.21
C TRP A 235 -25.48 -13.22 -29.19
N THR A 236 -25.07 -12.08 -29.76
CA THR A 236 -25.91 -10.87 -29.84
C THR A 236 -26.80 -10.81 -31.08
N LEU A 237 -26.62 -11.72 -32.04
CA LEU A 237 -27.37 -11.71 -33.31
C LEU A 237 -28.87 -11.76 -33.16
N PRO A 238 -29.48 -12.48 -32.18
CA PRO A 238 -30.93 -12.45 -31.96
C PRO A 238 -31.49 -11.05 -31.64
N ALA A 239 -30.64 -10.18 -31.07
CA ALA A 239 -31.00 -8.81 -30.70
C ALA A 239 -30.60 -7.76 -31.74
N ASN A 240 -30.30 -8.18 -32.97
CA ASN A 240 -30.06 -7.24 -34.07
C ASN A 240 -31.29 -6.37 -34.36
N LEU A 241 -31.08 -5.04 -34.32
CA LEU A 241 -32.16 -4.07 -34.58
C LEU A 241 -31.86 -3.06 -35.70
N THR A 242 -30.57 -2.87 -36.04
CA THR A 242 -30.17 -2.02 -37.17
C THR A 242 -28.80 -2.42 -37.68
N LEU A 243 -28.40 -1.93 -38.83
CA LEU A 243 -27.04 -2.01 -39.38
C LEU A 243 -26.48 -0.60 -39.50
N ALA A 244 -25.23 -0.42 -39.05
CA ALA A 244 -24.52 0.85 -39.16
C ALA A 244 -23.49 0.83 -40.27
N ILE A 245 -23.42 1.94 -41.00
CA ILE A 245 -22.40 2.19 -42.04
C ILE A 245 -21.84 3.59 -41.90
N ASN A 246 -20.67 3.79 -42.49
CA ASN A 246 -20.10 5.14 -42.59
C ASN A 246 -20.46 5.75 -43.96
N LYS A 247 -21.15 6.88 -43.96
CA LYS A 247 -21.62 7.57 -45.18
C LYS A 247 -20.48 8.03 -46.10
N GLU A 248 -19.30 8.26 -45.56
CA GLU A 248 -18.13 8.73 -46.32
C GLU A 248 -17.35 7.60 -47.00
N LEU A 249 -17.62 6.32 -46.64
CA LEU A 249 -16.95 5.18 -47.24
C LEU A 249 -17.57 4.80 -48.57
N GLU A 250 -16.74 4.26 -49.49
CA GLU A 250 -17.14 3.63 -50.70
C GLU A 250 -17.50 2.16 -50.46
N TYR A 251 -18.64 1.73 -50.93
CA TYR A 251 -19.13 0.34 -50.89
C TYR A 251 -19.20 -0.22 -52.31
N LYS A 252 -19.06 -1.54 -52.46
CA LYS A 252 -19.24 -2.21 -53.71
C LYS A 252 -20.12 -3.45 -53.58
N ILE A 253 -20.86 -3.74 -54.60
CA ILE A 253 -21.55 -5.00 -54.78
C ILE A 253 -20.59 -5.98 -55.40
N TYR A 254 -20.35 -7.10 -54.75
CA TYR A 254 -19.50 -8.19 -55.20
C TYR A 254 -20.33 -9.41 -55.59
N SER A 255 -19.98 -10.11 -56.68
CA SER A 255 -20.52 -11.40 -57.03
C SER A 255 -19.75 -12.52 -56.36
N VAL A 256 -20.44 -13.31 -55.52
CA VAL A 256 -19.84 -14.43 -54.79
C VAL A 256 -20.77 -15.65 -54.97
N GLY A 257 -20.38 -16.55 -55.91
CA GLY A 257 -21.26 -17.62 -56.35
C GLY A 257 -22.56 -17.04 -56.97
N ASP A 258 -23.69 -17.52 -56.51
CA ASP A 258 -25.02 -17.06 -56.97
C ASP A 258 -25.55 -15.85 -56.18
N GLU A 259 -24.73 -15.33 -55.18
CA GLU A 259 -25.16 -14.23 -54.32
C GLU A 259 -24.45 -12.92 -54.65
N LYS A 260 -25.11 -11.82 -54.36
CA LYS A 260 -24.50 -10.47 -54.41
C LYS A 260 -24.37 -9.90 -53.00
N LEU A 261 -23.11 -9.56 -52.64
CA LEU A 261 -22.77 -9.08 -51.32
C LEU A 261 -22.28 -7.62 -51.38
N ILE A 262 -22.68 -6.81 -50.39
CA ILE A 262 -22.20 -5.42 -50.23
C ILE A 262 -21.16 -5.41 -49.08
N VAL A 263 -19.99 -4.84 -49.38
CA VAL A 263 -18.88 -4.64 -48.45
C VAL A 263 -18.19 -3.32 -48.81
N ALA A 264 -17.59 -2.64 -47.84
CA ALA A 264 -16.72 -1.48 -48.06
C ALA A 264 -15.55 -1.85 -48.98
N SER A 265 -15.27 -1.00 -49.97
CA SER A 265 -14.30 -1.28 -51.04
C SER A 265 -12.93 -1.69 -50.50
N GLU A 266 -12.43 -1.00 -49.48
CA GLU A 266 -11.14 -1.23 -48.87
C GLU A 266 -11.01 -2.57 -48.11
N LEU A 267 -12.16 -3.09 -47.63
CA LEU A 267 -12.21 -4.31 -46.79
C LEU A 267 -12.59 -5.56 -47.59
N ALA A 268 -12.99 -5.40 -48.84
CA ALA A 268 -13.50 -6.50 -49.67
C ALA A 268 -12.52 -7.65 -49.85
N LYS A 269 -11.24 -7.36 -50.10
CA LYS A 269 -10.22 -8.40 -50.28
C LYS A 269 -10.03 -9.25 -49.01
N LYS A 270 -10.09 -8.62 -47.83
CA LYS A 270 -9.99 -9.31 -46.54
C LYS A 270 -11.23 -10.16 -46.25
N ALA A 271 -12.42 -9.61 -46.52
CA ALA A 271 -13.70 -10.26 -46.25
C ALA A 271 -14.09 -11.37 -47.24
N LEU A 272 -13.88 -11.11 -48.54
CA LEU A 272 -14.38 -11.95 -49.64
C LEU A 272 -13.30 -12.64 -50.46
N GLY A 273 -11.99 -12.26 -50.28
CA GLY A 273 -10.90 -12.71 -51.15
C GLY A 273 -10.98 -12.04 -52.54
N GLU A 274 -10.67 -12.79 -53.58
CA GLU A 274 -10.78 -12.32 -54.97
C GLU A 274 -12.21 -12.47 -55.48
N ALA A 275 -13.03 -11.44 -55.28
CA ALA A 275 -14.42 -11.38 -55.76
C ALA A 275 -14.58 -10.24 -56.76
N GLU A 276 -15.42 -10.47 -57.82
CA GLU A 276 -15.70 -9.50 -58.85
C GLU A 276 -16.65 -8.39 -58.37
N ALA A 277 -16.22 -7.14 -58.51
CA ALA A 277 -17.04 -5.98 -58.20
C ALA A 277 -18.02 -5.69 -59.40
N VAL A 278 -19.27 -5.69 -59.07
CA VAL A 278 -20.38 -5.48 -60.05
C VAL A 278 -20.80 -4.02 -60.15
N LYS A 279 -20.83 -3.31 -59.04
CA LYS A 279 -21.31 -1.92 -58.94
C LYS A 279 -20.69 -1.21 -57.74
N THR A 280 -20.32 0.05 -57.90
CA THR A 280 -19.90 0.94 -56.84
C THR A 280 -21.07 1.74 -56.30
N LEU A 281 -21.13 1.92 -54.96
CA LEU A 281 -22.15 2.65 -54.20
C LEU A 281 -21.47 3.62 -53.24
N LYS A 282 -22.06 4.79 -53.03
CA LYS A 282 -21.70 5.65 -51.89
C LYS A 282 -22.40 5.18 -50.64
N GLY A 283 -21.78 5.39 -49.45
CA GLY A 283 -22.44 5.04 -48.19
C GLY A 283 -23.83 5.68 -48.03
N GLU A 284 -23.99 6.92 -48.48
CA GLU A 284 -25.30 7.63 -48.49
C GLU A 284 -26.44 6.86 -49.20
N GLU A 285 -26.09 6.11 -50.27
CA GLU A 285 -27.10 5.32 -51.04
C GLU A 285 -27.64 4.10 -50.28
N LEU A 286 -26.94 3.68 -49.19
CA LEU A 286 -27.33 2.56 -48.35
C LEU A 286 -28.19 2.99 -47.15
N ILE A 287 -28.16 4.27 -46.78
CA ILE A 287 -28.92 4.77 -45.60
C ILE A 287 -30.41 4.66 -45.85
N GLY A 288 -31.11 4.15 -44.85
CA GLY A 288 -32.58 3.97 -44.91
C GLY A 288 -33.08 2.70 -45.61
N LEU A 289 -32.17 1.92 -46.23
CA LEU A 289 -32.54 0.62 -46.81
C LEU A 289 -33.05 -0.32 -45.72
N GLU A 290 -34.16 -0.94 -45.94
CA GLU A 290 -34.75 -1.95 -45.05
C GLU A 290 -34.21 -3.33 -45.41
N TYR A 291 -33.81 -4.09 -44.41
CA TYR A 291 -33.35 -5.47 -44.58
C TYR A 291 -34.24 -6.45 -43.80
N LYS A 292 -34.18 -7.71 -44.21
CA LYS A 292 -34.88 -8.80 -43.54
C LYS A 292 -34.19 -9.11 -42.22
N PRO A 293 -34.86 -8.93 -41.05
CA PRO A 293 -34.24 -9.23 -39.76
C PRO A 293 -33.93 -10.71 -39.60
N LEU A 294 -32.91 -11.06 -38.83
CA LEU A 294 -32.59 -12.45 -38.47
C LEU A 294 -33.72 -13.02 -37.60
N MET A 295 -34.12 -12.26 -36.59
CA MET A 295 -35.27 -12.50 -35.75
C MET A 295 -36.14 -11.25 -35.72
N CYS A 296 -37.43 -11.41 -35.98
CA CYS A 296 -38.37 -10.28 -35.98
C CYS A 296 -38.90 -10.06 -34.56
N ASN A 297 -38.35 -9.08 -33.89
CA ASN A 297 -38.71 -8.71 -32.50
C ASN A 297 -39.88 -7.71 -32.45
N PHE A 298 -40.05 -6.94 -33.51
CA PHE A 298 -41.04 -5.86 -33.59
C PHE A 298 -41.78 -5.94 -34.90
N SER A 299 -43.13 -5.91 -34.87
CA SER A 299 -43.98 -5.81 -36.07
C SER A 299 -43.73 -4.46 -36.76
N LYS A 300 -44.20 -4.34 -38.01
CA LYS A 300 -44.04 -3.13 -38.81
C LYS A 300 -44.78 -1.93 -38.22
N GLU A 301 -45.85 -2.20 -37.52
CA GLU A 301 -46.75 -1.22 -36.88
C GLU A 301 -46.17 -0.70 -35.54
N GLU A 302 -45.44 -1.56 -34.83
CA GLU A 302 -44.92 -1.27 -33.47
C GLU A 302 -43.53 -0.66 -33.48
N ARG A 303 -42.73 -0.93 -34.52
CA ARG A 303 -41.31 -0.56 -34.56
C ARG A 303 -41.07 0.92 -34.80
N LYS A 304 -40.00 1.44 -34.20
CA LYS A 304 -39.49 2.77 -34.43
C LYS A 304 -39.00 2.96 -35.89
N LYS A 305 -38.83 4.22 -36.28
CA LYS A 305 -38.58 4.63 -37.68
C LYS A 305 -37.40 3.91 -38.35
N ASN A 306 -36.32 3.69 -37.63
CA ASN A 306 -35.06 3.16 -38.19
C ASN A 306 -34.73 1.71 -37.74
N THR A 307 -35.67 1.03 -37.04
CA THR A 307 -35.52 -0.37 -36.70
C THR A 307 -35.57 -1.24 -37.96
N TYR A 308 -34.63 -2.17 -38.12
CA TYR A 308 -34.35 -3.01 -39.29
C TYR A 308 -34.02 -2.23 -40.59
N LYS A 309 -33.39 -1.03 -40.40
CA LYS A 309 -32.87 -0.25 -41.53
C LYS A 309 -31.37 -0.01 -41.35
N VAL A 310 -30.74 0.41 -42.46
CA VAL A 310 -29.33 0.88 -42.43
C VAL A 310 -29.30 2.33 -41.96
N VAL A 311 -28.44 2.64 -41.00
CA VAL A 311 -28.21 3.99 -40.45
C VAL A 311 -26.76 4.42 -40.59
N ALA A 312 -26.51 5.75 -40.56
CA ALA A 312 -25.18 6.29 -40.58
C ALA A 312 -24.58 6.25 -39.15
N ALA A 313 -23.28 5.94 -39.08
CA ALA A 313 -22.48 6.04 -37.82
C ALA A 313 -21.02 6.32 -38.13
N ASP A 314 -20.48 7.35 -37.53
CA ASP A 314 -19.11 7.81 -37.80
C ASP A 314 -18.02 6.86 -37.23
N PHE A 315 -18.38 6.03 -36.24
CA PHE A 315 -17.45 5.03 -35.64
C PHE A 315 -17.19 3.82 -36.55
N VAL A 316 -17.95 3.63 -37.65
CA VAL A 316 -17.73 2.53 -38.59
C VAL A 316 -16.40 2.78 -39.34
N SER A 317 -15.44 1.89 -39.09
CA SER A 317 -14.08 1.99 -39.60
C SER A 317 -13.87 1.28 -40.96
N SER A 318 -12.92 1.73 -41.72
CA SER A 318 -12.39 1.06 -42.93
C SER A 318 -11.18 0.14 -42.64
N SER A 319 -10.79 -0.04 -41.36
CA SER A 319 -9.61 -0.83 -40.98
C SER A 319 -9.95 -2.31 -40.70
N ASP A 320 -11.13 -2.61 -40.19
CA ASP A 320 -11.54 -3.95 -39.78
C ASP A 320 -12.98 -4.31 -40.16
N GLY A 321 -13.23 -5.61 -40.24
CA GLY A 321 -14.58 -6.15 -40.56
C GLY A 321 -14.96 -6.03 -42.01
N THR A 322 -16.12 -5.44 -42.30
CA THR A 322 -16.71 -5.30 -43.63
C THR A 322 -17.13 -3.86 -43.97
N GLY A 323 -16.95 -2.92 -43.02
CA GLY A 323 -17.52 -1.58 -43.11
C GLY A 323 -19.04 -1.52 -42.88
N ILE A 324 -19.63 -2.61 -42.45
CA ILE A 324 -21.05 -2.71 -42.04
C ILE A 324 -21.08 -3.38 -40.66
N VAL A 325 -21.63 -2.70 -39.67
CA VAL A 325 -21.65 -3.15 -38.28
C VAL A 325 -23.05 -3.58 -37.88
N HIS A 326 -23.16 -4.76 -37.32
CA HIS A 326 -24.38 -5.25 -36.65
C HIS A 326 -24.58 -4.50 -35.32
N ILE A 327 -25.76 -3.97 -35.10
CA ILE A 327 -26.11 -3.18 -33.92
C ILE A 327 -27.14 -3.92 -33.07
N ALA A 328 -26.76 -4.13 -31.79
CA ALA A 328 -27.61 -4.71 -30.75
C ALA A 328 -27.65 -3.76 -29.54
N PRO A 329 -28.56 -2.82 -29.44
CA PRO A 329 -28.57 -1.72 -28.46
C PRO A 329 -28.46 -2.16 -27.00
N ALA A 330 -28.87 -3.36 -26.66
CA ALA A 330 -28.76 -3.86 -25.28
C ALA A 330 -27.36 -4.29 -24.91
N TYR A 331 -26.40 -4.49 -25.85
CA TYR A 331 -25.16 -5.20 -25.60
C TYR A 331 -23.88 -4.48 -26.08
N GLY A 332 -23.99 -3.21 -26.45
CA GLY A 332 -22.87 -2.35 -26.85
C GLY A 332 -23.10 -0.89 -26.49
N GLU A 333 -22.07 -0.19 -25.95
CA GLU A 333 -22.17 1.22 -25.54
C GLU A 333 -22.48 2.10 -26.75
N MET A 334 -21.72 1.98 -27.84
CA MET A 334 -21.95 2.69 -29.09
C MET A 334 -23.28 2.28 -29.76
N ASP A 335 -23.70 1.01 -29.64
CA ASP A 335 -24.93 0.51 -30.15
C ASP A 335 -26.15 1.15 -29.46
N TYR A 336 -26.05 1.28 -28.14
CA TYR A 336 -27.07 1.92 -27.32
C TYR A 336 -27.20 3.42 -27.62
N GLU A 337 -26.08 4.15 -27.64
CA GLU A 337 -26.06 5.57 -27.99
C GLU A 337 -26.60 5.83 -29.39
N LEU A 338 -26.14 5.07 -30.38
CA LEU A 338 -26.66 5.13 -31.75
C LEU A 338 -28.15 4.85 -31.81
N SER A 339 -28.67 3.92 -31.01
CA SER A 339 -30.10 3.60 -30.99
C SER A 339 -30.96 4.76 -30.51
N LEU A 340 -30.48 5.53 -29.56
CA LEU A 340 -31.14 6.74 -29.05
C LEU A 340 -31.10 7.85 -30.11
N GLU A 341 -29.92 8.10 -30.69
CA GLU A 341 -29.70 9.12 -31.70
C GLU A 341 -30.51 8.87 -32.96
N GLN A 342 -30.52 7.62 -33.43
CA GLN A 342 -31.14 7.21 -34.68
C GLN A 342 -32.61 6.75 -34.55
N ASN A 343 -33.20 6.85 -33.36
CA ASN A 343 -34.56 6.40 -33.05
C ASN A 343 -34.82 4.93 -33.51
N VAL A 344 -33.97 4.02 -32.91
CA VAL A 344 -34.07 2.55 -33.07
C VAL A 344 -34.72 1.97 -31.82
N ASP A 345 -35.41 0.85 -31.92
CA ASP A 345 -35.99 0.14 -30.78
C ASP A 345 -34.88 -0.40 -29.84
N PHE A 346 -35.32 -0.86 -28.69
CA PHE A 346 -34.46 -1.49 -27.67
C PHE A 346 -35.10 -2.82 -27.24
N ILE A 347 -34.30 -3.88 -27.17
CA ILE A 347 -34.69 -5.16 -26.62
C ILE A 347 -33.55 -5.83 -25.90
N ASP A 348 -33.79 -6.30 -24.69
CA ASP A 348 -32.89 -7.14 -23.91
C ASP A 348 -33.47 -8.56 -23.89
N LEU A 349 -32.72 -9.51 -24.40
CA LEU A 349 -33.14 -10.91 -24.60
C LEU A 349 -32.50 -11.89 -23.63
N LEU A 350 -31.80 -11.40 -22.60
CA LEU A 350 -31.19 -12.22 -21.59
C LEU A 350 -31.78 -11.97 -20.20
N ASP A 351 -31.89 -13.04 -19.42
CA ASP A 351 -32.18 -12.91 -18.00
C ASP A 351 -30.93 -12.41 -17.24
N GLU A 352 -31.01 -12.29 -15.91
CA GLU A 352 -29.92 -11.83 -15.07
C GLU A 352 -28.72 -12.81 -15.05
N GLY A 353 -28.99 -14.10 -15.28
CA GLY A 353 -27.98 -15.17 -15.35
C GLY A 353 -27.32 -15.33 -16.71
N GLY A 354 -27.76 -14.58 -17.74
CA GLY A 354 -27.22 -14.68 -19.09
C GLY A 354 -27.90 -15.79 -19.92
N TYR A 355 -29.09 -16.24 -19.53
CA TYR A 355 -29.89 -17.18 -20.30
C TYR A 355 -30.87 -16.45 -21.20
N TYR A 356 -31.07 -16.98 -22.44
CA TYR A 356 -31.98 -16.37 -23.37
C TYR A 356 -33.46 -16.49 -22.92
N LEU A 357 -34.11 -15.34 -22.91
CA LEU A 357 -35.55 -15.20 -22.70
C LEU A 357 -36.34 -15.45 -24.00
N GLU A 358 -37.65 -15.64 -23.86
CA GLU A 358 -38.55 -15.58 -25.03
C GLU A 358 -38.62 -14.12 -25.59
N PRO A 359 -38.67 -13.91 -26.90
CA PRO A 359 -38.84 -14.93 -27.96
C PRO A 359 -37.49 -15.52 -28.47
N ALA A 360 -36.33 -15.08 -27.99
CA ALA A 360 -35.04 -15.53 -28.51
C ALA A 360 -34.78 -17.02 -28.26
N LYS A 361 -35.15 -17.53 -27.11
CA LYS A 361 -35.03 -18.96 -26.79
C LYS A 361 -35.75 -19.83 -27.79
N LYS A 362 -37.00 -19.47 -28.12
CA LYS A 362 -37.80 -20.18 -29.12
C LYS A 362 -37.14 -20.15 -30.50
N TRP A 363 -36.73 -18.96 -30.96
CA TRP A 363 -36.04 -18.80 -32.23
C TRP A 363 -34.76 -19.63 -32.33
N LEU A 364 -33.92 -19.62 -31.29
CA LEU A 364 -32.69 -20.42 -31.22
C LEU A 364 -32.98 -21.92 -31.30
N ASN A 365 -34.00 -22.39 -30.59
CA ASN A 365 -34.44 -23.78 -30.64
C ASN A 365 -34.97 -24.18 -32.06
N GLU A 366 -35.72 -23.31 -32.73
CA GLU A 366 -36.16 -23.51 -34.13
C GLU A 366 -34.97 -23.55 -35.10
N MET A 367 -33.91 -22.78 -34.84
CA MET A 367 -32.66 -22.83 -35.61
C MET A 367 -31.87 -24.12 -35.34
N GLY A 368 -32.07 -24.81 -34.23
CA GLY A 368 -31.41 -26.05 -33.88
C GLY A 368 -30.42 -25.94 -32.69
N VAL A 369 -30.33 -24.77 -32.07
CA VAL A 369 -29.59 -24.63 -30.80
C VAL A 369 -30.40 -25.25 -29.67
N ARG A 370 -29.75 -26.02 -28.79
CA ARG A 370 -30.43 -26.71 -27.68
C ARG A 370 -30.08 -26.06 -26.34
N ASP A 371 -30.91 -26.35 -25.32
CA ASP A 371 -30.61 -25.95 -23.95
C ASP A 371 -29.21 -26.42 -23.56
N THR A 372 -28.42 -25.55 -22.93
CA THR A 372 -27.04 -25.80 -22.55
C THR A 372 -26.96 -26.45 -21.18
N ASP A 373 -27.98 -26.23 -20.36
CA ASP A 373 -28.21 -26.83 -19.06
C ASP A 373 -29.70 -26.84 -18.69
N GLU A 374 -30.03 -27.22 -17.44
CA GLU A 374 -31.40 -27.28 -16.93
C GLU A 374 -32.13 -25.91 -16.90
N SER A 375 -31.40 -24.81 -16.91
CA SER A 375 -31.94 -23.44 -16.89
C SER A 375 -32.27 -22.91 -18.29
N GLY A 376 -31.71 -23.50 -19.34
CA GLY A 376 -31.97 -23.13 -20.72
C GLY A 376 -30.73 -22.92 -21.57
N ILE A 377 -30.77 -21.96 -22.49
CA ILE A 377 -29.67 -21.65 -23.40
C ILE A 377 -28.83 -20.52 -22.79
N GLU A 378 -27.66 -20.85 -22.24
CA GLU A 378 -26.70 -19.86 -21.71
C GLU A 378 -25.84 -19.27 -22.83
N LEU A 379 -25.62 -17.95 -22.81
CA LEU A 379 -25.03 -17.21 -23.91
C LEU A 379 -23.62 -17.67 -24.31
N TRP A 380 -22.71 -17.92 -23.36
CA TRP A 380 -21.33 -18.31 -23.66
C TRP A 380 -21.20 -19.74 -24.11
N ALA A 381 -21.97 -20.63 -23.48
CA ALA A 381 -22.02 -22.03 -23.87
C ALA A 381 -22.63 -22.17 -25.27
N ALA A 382 -23.64 -21.34 -25.60
CA ALA A 382 -24.33 -21.35 -26.89
C ALA A 382 -23.56 -20.66 -28.03
N ASN A 383 -22.64 -19.76 -27.73
CA ASN A 383 -22.01 -18.85 -28.71
C ASN A 383 -21.45 -19.55 -29.97
N LYS A 384 -20.70 -20.63 -29.79
CA LYS A 384 -20.13 -21.43 -30.90
C LYS A 384 -21.22 -22.19 -31.69
N PHE A 385 -22.24 -22.66 -30.97
CA PHE A 385 -23.36 -23.40 -31.60
C PHE A 385 -24.22 -22.45 -32.44
N ILE A 386 -24.47 -21.24 -31.95
CA ILE A 386 -25.17 -20.19 -32.72
C ILE A 386 -24.44 -19.93 -34.04
N ALA A 387 -23.15 -19.66 -33.99
CA ALA A 387 -22.35 -19.42 -35.18
C ALA A 387 -22.44 -20.57 -36.18
N LYS A 388 -22.25 -21.81 -35.74
CA LYS A 388 -22.30 -23.01 -36.61
C LYS A 388 -23.65 -23.26 -37.23
N VAL A 389 -24.72 -23.18 -36.42
CA VAL A 389 -26.07 -23.42 -36.90
C VAL A 389 -26.52 -22.36 -37.93
N LEU A 390 -26.16 -21.08 -37.70
CA LEU A 390 -26.46 -20.02 -38.66
C LEU A 390 -25.62 -20.14 -39.96
N GLU A 391 -24.41 -20.70 -39.91
CA GLU A 391 -23.62 -21.04 -41.09
C GLU A 391 -24.28 -22.18 -41.89
N GLU A 392 -24.71 -23.27 -41.24
CA GLU A 392 -25.44 -24.38 -41.87
C GLU A 392 -26.75 -23.94 -42.53
N LYS A 393 -27.40 -22.91 -41.97
CA LYS A 393 -28.63 -22.28 -42.54
C LYS A 393 -28.32 -21.28 -43.64
N GLY A 394 -27.06 -21.04 -43.96
CA GLY A 394 -26.62 -20.09 -45.01
C GLY A 394 -26.80 -18.62 -44.64
N ILE A 395 -27.02 -18.29 -43.36
CA ILE A 395 -27.12 -16.93 -42.85
C ILE A 395 -25.75 -16.33 -42.66
N ILE A 396 -24.81 -17.11 -42.13
CA ILE A 396 -23.42 -16.73 -42.03
C ILE A 396 -22.67 -17.12 -43.29
N TYR A 397 -21.86 -16.21 -43.81
CA TYR A 397 -21.01 -16.41 -44.96
C TYR A 397 -19.74 -17.17 -44.60
N LYS A 398 -19.12 -16.80 -43.46
CA LYS A 398 -17.84 -17.32 -43.03
C LYS A 398 -17.68 -17.19 -41.52
N ILE A 399 -17.02 -18.16 -40.88
CA ILE A 399 -16.61 -18.13 -39.50
C ILE A 399 -15.07 -18.04 -39.44
N GLU A 400 -14.51 -17.12 -38.69
CA GLU A 400 -13.11 -17.03 -38.36
C GLU A 400 -12.93 -17.09 -36.83
N TYR A 401 -11.80 -17.56 -36.36
CA TYR A 401 -11.47 -17.56 -34.93
C TYR A 401 -10.42 -16.52 -34.65
N ILE A 402 -10.73 -15.57 -33.76
CA ILE A 402 -9.85 -14.50 -33.36
C ILE A 402 -9.31 -14.75 -31.96
N LYS A 403 -8.02 -14.45 -31.77
CA LYS A 403 -7.36 -14.46 -30.47
C LYS A 403 -7.23 -13.03 -29.97
N HIS A 404 -7.81 -12.75 -28.81
CA HIS A 404 -7.84 -11.40 -28.24
C HIS A 404 -7.89 -11.41 -26.71
N GLU A 405 -7.53 -10.29 -26.10
CA GLU A 405 -7.71 -10.07 -24.66
C GLU A 405 -9.17 -9.76 -24.36
N TYR A 406 -9.72 -10.44 -23.35
CA TYR A 406 -11.11 -10.30 -22.95
C TYR A 406 -11.24 -10.09 -21.44
N PRO A 407 -12.15 -9.20 -20.98
CA PRO A 407 -12.34 -8.94 -19.57
C PRO A 407 -13.06 -10.09 -18.83
N PHE A 408 -12.52 -10.45 -17.68
CA PHE A 408 -13.12 -11.38 -16.72
C PHE A 408 -13.30 -10.68 -15.38
N ASN A 409 -14.33 -11.03 -14.64
CA ASN A 409 -14.44 -10.59 -13.27
C ASN A 409 -13.37 -11.31 -12.42
N PRO A 410 -12.45 -10.59 -11.76
CA PRO A 410 -11.38 -11.20 -10.96
C PRO A 410 -11.88 -12.14 -9.85
N ARG A 411 -13.12 -11.96 -9.41
CA ARG A 411 -13.74 -12.70 -8.29
C ARG A 411 -14.53 -13.91 -8.74
N SER A 412 -15.47 -13.74 -9.68
CA SER A 412 -16.26 -14.86 -10.22
C SER A 412 -15.48 -15.75 -11.18
N LYS A 413 -14.38 -15.22 -11.74
CA LYS A 413 -13.61 -15.81 -12.85
C LYS A 413 -14.46 -16.02 -14.12
N GLN A 414 -15.60 -15.34 -14.22
CA GLN A 414 -16.53 -15.39 -15.36
C GLN A 414 -16.19 -14.27 -16.36
N ARG A 415 -16.49 -14.54 -17.64
CA ARG A 415 -16.44 -13.55 -18.69
C ARG A 415 -17.47 -12.46 -18.42
N ILE A 416 -17.09 -11.20 -18.63
CA ILE A 416 -17.99 -10.05 -18.50
C ILE A 416 -18.69 -9.80 -19.82
N ILE A 417 -19.98 -9.45 -19.77
CA ILE A 417 -20.69 -8.89 -20.93
C ILE A 417 -20.91 -7.39 -20.74
N TYR A 418 -21.14 -6.69 -21.84
CA TYR A 418 -21.67 -5.34 -21.81
C TYR A 418 -23.18 -5.45 -21.92
N ARG A 419 -23.96 -4.79 -21.04
CA ARG A 419 -25.42 -4.85 -21.02
C ARG A 419 -26.01 -3.51 -20.64
N ALA A 420 -26.98 -3.02 -21.40
CA ALA A 420 -27.74 -1.82 -21.10
C ALA A 420 -28.72 -2.10 -19.97
N PHE A 421 -28.44 -1.58 -18.80
CA PHE A 421 -29.14 -1.89 -17.57
C PHE A 421 -29.77 -0.64 -16.94
N PRO A 422 -31.03 -0.65 -16.48
CA PRO A 422 -31.61 0.45 -15.73
C PRO A 422 -30.95 0.51 -14.33
N SER A 423 -30.40 1.66 -14.00
CA SER A 423 -29.64 1.85 -12.76
C SER A 423 -29.76 3.26 -12.25
N TRP A 424 -29.26 3.46 -11.05
CA TRP A 424 -29.13 4.77 -10.43
C TRP A 424 -27.68 5.23 -10.56
N PHE A 425 -27.51 6.45 -11.06
CA PHE A 425 -26.19 7.00 -11.38
C PHE A 425 -25.90 8.27 -10.60
N PHE A 426 -24.64 8.42 -10.24
CA PHE A 426 -24.08 9.67 -9.75
C PHE A 426 -23.42 10.42 -10.93
N ALA A 427 -23.84 11.65 -11.19
CA ALA A 427 -23.44 12.48 -12.34
C ALA A 427 -22.01 13.05 -12.19
N VAL A 428 -21.00 12.19 -12.16
CA VAL A 428 -19.58 12.58 -11.99
C VAL A 428 -19.08 13.42 -13.16
N ASN A 429 -19.57 13.16 -14.40
CA ASN A 429 -19.16 13.91 -15.58
C ASN A 429 -19.33 15.43 -15.43
N GLY A 430 -20.41 15.87 -14.75
CA GLY A 430 -20.69 17.28 -14.50
C GLY A 430 -19.77 17.95 -13.46
N MET A 431 -18.98 17.14 -12.74
CA MET A 431 -18.14 17.59 -11.61
C MET A 431 -16.65 17.52 -11.88
N LYS A 432 -16.20 16.93 -13.00
CA LYS A 432 -14.78 16.69 -13.28
C LYS A 432 -13.89 17.90 -13.09
N LYS A 433 -14.32 19.06 -13.57
CA LYS A 433 -13.57 20.31 -13.41
C LYS A 433 -13.33 20.64 -11.92
N GLN A 434 -14.37 20.60 -11.10
CA GLN A 434 -14.27 20.86 -9.66
C GLN A 434 -13.38 19.82 -8.96
N LEU A 435 -13.52 18.54 -9.30
CA LEU A 435 -12.71 17.47 -8.73
C LEU A 435 -11.21 17.66 -9.03
N ILE A 436 -10.86 18.11 -10.24
CA ILE A 436 -9.48 18.40 -10.63
C ILE A 436 -8.97 19.65 -9.89
N GLU A 437 -9.76 20.72 -9.83
CA GLU A 437 -9.41 21.93 -9.08
C GLU A 437 -9.14 21.63 -7.59
N GLU A 438 -9.98 20.84 -6.95
CA GLU A 438 -9.78 20.41 -5.56
C GLU A 438 -8.57 19.48 -5.38
N ASN A 439 -8.23 18.66 -6.39
CA ASN A 439 -7.03 17.83 -6.37
C ASN A 439 -5.73 18.67 -6.39
N GLU A 440 -5.73 19.85 -7.04
CA GLU A 440 -4.57 20.74 -7.02
C GLU A 440 -4.16 21.15 -5.61
N GLU A 441 -5.13 21.26 -4.71
CA GLU A 441 -4.94 21.61 -3.32
C GLU A 441 -4.51 20.43 -2.42
N ILE A 442 -4.31 19.22 -2.98
CA ILE A 442 -3.90 18.03 -2.24
C ILE A 442 -2.41 17.79 -2.44
N ASN A 443 -1.70 17.56 -1.35
CA ASN A 443 -0.31 17.13 -1.38
C ASN A 443 -0.22 15.60 -1.52
N TRP A 444 0.41 15.12 -2.59
CA TRP A 444 0.60 13.69 -2.88
C TRP A 444 2.04 13.27 -2.68
N PHE A 445 2.23 12.18 -1.98
CA PHE A 445 3.52 11.50 -1.95
C PHE A 445 3.35 10.04 -2.39
N PRO A 446 4.01 9.61 -3.47
CA PRO A 446 4.84 10.42 -4.38
C PRO A 446 4.00 11.36 -5.30
N GLU A 447 4.57 12.53 -5.61
CA GLU A 447 3.89 13.62 -6.32
C GLU A 447 3.38 13.23 -7.72
N TYR A 448 4.11 12.39 -8.45
CA TYR A 448 3.75 11.98 -9.81
C TYR A 448 2.38 11.31 -9.93
N LEU A 449 1.85 10.76 -8.83
CA LEU A 449 0.52 10.12 -8.82
C LEU A 449 -0.62 11.12 -8.94
N LYS A 450 -0.41 12.36 -8.50
CA LYS A 450 -1.40 13.43 -8.56
C LYS A 450 -1.95 13.62 -9.98
N HIS A 451 -1.07 13.91 -10.93
CA HIS A 451 -1.43 14.14 -12.34
C HIS A 451 -1.33 12.88 -13.20
N GLY A 452 -0.39 11.98 -12.86
CA GLY A 452 -0.11 10.77 -13.65
C GLY A 452 -1.19 9.70 -13.56
N ARG A 453 -1.85 9.54 -12.40
CA ARG A 453 -2.85 8.49 -12.18
C ARG A 453 -4.18 9.03 -11.66
N PHE A 454 -4.19 9.86 -10.63
CA PHE A 454 -5.44 10.29 -9.98
C PHE A 454 -6.25 11.23 -10.88
N GLU A 455 -5.64 12.29 -11.40
CA GLU A 455 -6.30 13.21 -12.33
C GLU A 455 -6.79 12.51 -13.59
N LYS A 456 -5.94 11.66 -14.21
CA LYS A 456 -6.35 10.87 -15.38
C LYS A 456 -7.52 9.92 -15.10
N ASN A 457 -7.61 9.41 -13.88
CA ASN A 457 -8.77 8.61 -13.47
C ASN A 457 -10.04 9.47 -13.38
N ILE A 458 -9.94 10.70 -12.86
CA ILE A 458 -11.06 11.66 -12.84
C ILE A 458 -11.50 12.02 -14.26
N GLU A 459 -10.54 12.33 -15.15
CA GLU A 459 -10.82 12.68 -16.55
C GLU A 459 -11.55 11.56 -17.30
N ALA A 460 -11.11 10.31 -17.09
CA ALA A 460 -11.68 9.14 -17.75
C ALA A 460 -12.96 8.61 -17.09
N ALA A 461 -13.26 9.02 -15.85
CA ALA A 461 -14.36 8.45 -15.09
C ALA A 461 -15.72 8.72 -15.76
N PRO A 462 -16.57 7.70 -15.98
CA PRO A 462 -17.97 7.89 -16.38
C PRO A 462 -18.82 8.33 -15.19
N ASP A 463 -20.10 8.62 -15.43
CA ASP A 463 -21.06 8.66 -14.32
C ASP A 463 -21.07 7.33 -13.58
N TRP A 464 -21.10 7.43 -12.28
CA TRP A 464 -20.92 6.25 -11.39
C TRP A 464 -22.24 5.54 -11.14
N ASN A 465 -22.33 4.26 -11.50
CA ASN A 465 -23.48 3.42 -11.18
C ASN A 465 -23.50 3.07 -9.69
N LEU A 466 -24.52 3.56 -8.97
CA LEU A 466 -24.68 3.36 -7.52
C LEU A 466 -25.49 2.13 -7.15
N SER A 467 -26.37 1.65 -8.01
CA SER A 467 -27.29 0.56 -7.68
C SER A 467 -26.71 -0.82 -7.97
N ARG A 468 -26.96 -1.77 -7.08
CA ARG A 468 -26.57 -3.17 -7.20
C ARG A 468 -27.77 -4.09 -6.99
N ASP A 469 -27.83 -5.15 -7.80
CA ASP A 469 -28.80 -6.24 -7.66
C ASP A 469 -28.26 -7.29 -6.70
N ARG A 470 -28.03 -6.88 -5.45
CA ARG A 470 -27.41 -7.72 -4.41
C ARG A 470 -28.22 -7.62 -3.11
N PHE A 471 -27.76 -8.29 -2.07
CA PHE A 471 -28.48 -8.44 -0.82
C PHE A 471 -27.80 -7.79 0.36
N TRP A 472 -26.47 -7.93 0.48
CA TRP A 472 -25.70 -7.49 1.63
C TRP A 472 -24.95 -6.19 1.36
N ALA A 473 -25.65 -5.10 1.50
CA ALA A 473 -25.17 -3.71 1.48
C ALA A 473 -26.29 -2.79 2.00
N THR A 474 -25.99 -1.50 2.18
CA THR A 474 -26.98 -0.48 2.55
C THR A 474 -28.12 -0.47 1.50
N ALA A 475 -29.33 -0.68 1.95
CA ALA A 475 -30.51 -0.62 1.09
C ALA A 475 -30.67 0.79 0.50
N MET A 476 -30.96 0.90 -0.80
CA MET A 476 -31.20 2.22 -1.41
C MET A 476 -32.46 2.86 -0.80
N PRO A 477 -32.38 4.14 -0.38
CA PRO A 477 -33.48 4.82 0.27
C PRO A 477 -34.52 5.37 -0.73
N VAL A 478 -34.96 4.54 -1.66
CA VAL A 478 -35.83 4.93 -2.77
C VAL A 478 -37.11 4.14 -2.76
N TRP A 479 -38.24 4.83 -2.69
CA TRP A 479 -39.59 4.27 -2.83
C TRP A 479 -40.23 4.76 -4.15
N LYS A 480 -40.82 3.88 -4.91
CA LYS A 480 -41.56 4.19 -6.12
C LYS A 480 -43.05 4.03 -5.89
N GLY A 481 -43.80 5.05 -6.26
CA GLY A 481 -45.22 5.04 -6.28
C GLY A 481 -45.78 4.25 -7.46
N ASP A 482 -47.02 3.74 -7.35
CA ASP A 482 -47.72 2.99 -8.37
C ASP A 482 -48.04 3.86 -9.60
N LYS A 483 -47.99 5.19 -9.49
CA LYS A 483 -48.11 6.15 -10.61
C LYS A 483 -46.75 6.59 -11.17
N GLY A 484 -45.66 6.05 -10.67
CA GLY A 484 -44.32 6.32 -11.13
C GLY A 484 -43.58 7.45 -10.40
N THR A 485 -44.16 8.04 -9.37
CA THR A 485 -43.52 9.06 -8.55
C THR A 485 -42.37 8.45 -7.73
N ILE A 486 -41.26 9.20 -7.54
CA ILE A 486 -40.11 8.75 -6.78
C ILE A 486 -40.06 9.53 -5.47
N LYS A 487 -39.99 8.83 -4.38
CA LYS A 487 -39.71 9.38 -3.04
C LYS A 487 -38.36 8.85 -2.54
N VAL A 488 -37.41 9.73 -2.32
CA VAL A 488 -36.11 9.44 -1.67
C VAL A 488 -36.17 9.88 -0.23
N VAL A 489 -35.76 9.01 0.69
CA VAL A 489 -35.80 9.23 2.14
C VAL A 489 -34.38 9.44 2.66
N GLY A 490 -34.16 10.47 3.48
CA GLY A 490 -32.82 10.85 3.95
C GLY A 490 -32.51 10.48 5.41
N SER A 491 -33.51 10.02 6.18
CA SER A 491 -33.32 9.63 7.56
C SER A 491 -34.33 8.59 8.01
N TYR A 492 -34.04 7.92 9.10
CA TYR A 492 -34.97 6.97 9.71
C TYR A 492 -36.17 7.68 10.37
N ASP A 493 -35.98 8.91 10.81
CA ASP A 493 -37.08 9.73 11.30
C ASP A 493 -38.05 10.14 10.19
N GLU A 494 -37.54 10.56 9.02
CA GLU A 494 -38.38 10.82 7.84
C GLU A 494 -39.16 9.55 7.41
N LEU A 495 -38.50 8.39 7.42
CA LEU A 495 -39.18 7.14 7.11
C LEU A 495 -40.28 6.81 8.12
N TYR A 496 -40.02 7.06 9.40
CA TYR A 496 -41.02 6.85 10.47
C TYR A 496 -42.22 7.79 10.31
N GLU A 497 -42.00 9.05 9.98
CA GLU A 497 -43.06 10.02 9.73
C GLU A 497 -43.97 9.58 8.56
N LEU A 498 -43.42 8.96 7.54
CA LEU A 498 -44.14 8.47 6.37
C LEU A 498 -44.88 7.15 6.63
N SER A 499 -44.28 6.20 7.34
CA SER A 499 -44.73 4.82 7.45
C SER A 499 -45.28 4.44 8.84
N GLY A 500 -44.93 5.18 9.89
CA GLY A 500 -45.21 4.79 11.26
C GLY A 500 -44.34 3.64 11.79
N VAL A 501 -43.34 3.17 11.02
CA VAL A 501 -42.53 1.99 11.36
C VAL A 501 -41.08 2.38 11.68
N ARG A 502 -40.56 1.85 12.80
CA ARG A 502 -39.14 1.89 13.14
C ARG A 502 -38.56 0.49 13.14
N LEU A 503 -37.38 0.34 12.56
CA LEU A 503 -36.66 -0.93 12.49
C LEU A 503 -35.41 -0.91 13.39
N GLU A 504 -35.04 -2.07 13.88
CA GLU A 504 -33.73 -2.28 14.52
C GLU A 504 -32.63 -2.45 13.47
N ASP A 505 -32.99 -3.01 12.30
CA ASP A 505 -32.10 -3.28 11.17
C ASP A 505 -32.71 -2.77 9.86
N TYR A 506 -32.05 -1.86 9.17
CA TYR A 506 -32.49 -1.28 7.89
C TYR A 506 -31.88 -1.96 6.65
N HIS A 507 -31.31 -3.16 6.80
CA HIS A 507 -30.98 -4.01 5.66
C HIS A 507 -32.24 -4.66 5.06
N ARG A 508 -32.11 -5.20 3.85
CA ARG A 508 -33.06 -6.13 3.29
C ARG A 508 -33.12 -7.41 4.13
N PRO A 509 -34.24 -8.13 4.29
CA PRO A 509 -35.54 -7.78 3.70
C PRO A 509 -36.38 -6.82 4.55
N TRP A 510 -35.96 -6.50 5.79
CA TRP A 510 -36.83 -5.78 6.74
C TRP A 510 -37.27 -4.41 6.23
N VAL A 511 -36.35 -3.66 5.60
CA VAL A 511 -36.71 -2.35 5.04
C VAL A 511 -37.55 -2.45 3.78
N ASP A 512 -37.51 -3.58 3.05
CA ASP A 512 -38.36 -3.83 1.87
C ASP A 512 -39.81 -3.93 2.20
N GLU A 513 -40.14 -4.33 3.46
CA GLU A 513 -41.51 -4.48 3.94
C GLU A 513 -42.17 -3.14 4.32
N ILE A 514 -41.40 -2.03 4.30
CA ILE A 514 -41.98 -0.71 4.61
C ILE A 514 -42.62 -0.10 3.35
N GLU A 515 -43.91 0.04 3.43
CA GLU A 515 -44.77 0.68 2.43
C GLU A 515 -45.51 1.86 3.05
N PHE A 516 -45.88 2.86 2.29
CA PHE A 516 -46.66 4.01 2.76
C PHE A 516 -47.42 4.68 1.63
N ASP A 517 -48.41 5.51 1.97
CA ASP A 517 -49.23 6.26 1.02
C ASP A 517 -48.96 7.76 1.13
N ILE A 518 -48.79 8.45 -0.01
CA ILE A 518 -48.70 9.89 -0.12
C ILE A 518 -49.67 10.37 -1.21
N ASP A 519 -50.57 11.29 -0.88
CA ASP A 519 -51.50 11.90 -1.82
C ASP A 519 -52.32 10.91 -2.68
N GLY A 520 -52.66 9.75 -2.10
CA GLY A 520 -53.42 8.69 -2.74
C GLY A 520 -52.60 7.89 -3.77
N GLU A 521 -51.30 7.86 -3.66
CA GLU A 521 -50.35 7.00 -4.36
C GLU A 521 -49.67 6.08 -3.37
N HIS A 522 -49.58 4.79 -3.66
CA HIS A 522 -48.97 3.78 -2.83
C HIS A 522 -47.52 3.58 -3.22
N PHE A 523 -46.60 3.66 -2.21
CA PHE A 523 -45.16 3.61 -2.41
C PHE A 523 -44.54 2.33 -1.84
N LYS A 524 -43.72 1.67 -2.66
CA LYS A 524 -42.93 0.50 -2.32
C LYS A 524 -41.45 0.77 -2.58
N ARG A 525 -40.57 0.22 -1.70
CA ARG A 525 -39.14 0.36 -1.88
C ARG A 525 -38.65 -0.41 -3.11
N ILE A 526 -37.67 0.14 -3.84
CA ILE A 526 -36.98 -0.60 -4.92
C ILE A 526 -36.06 -1.66 -4.34
N GLU A 527 -36.02 -2.86 -4.94
CA GLU A 527 -35.18 -3.97 -4.44
C GLU A 527 -33.69 -3.85 -4.80
N LYS A 528 -33.13 -2.66 -4.68
CA LYS A 528 -31.72 -2.38 -4.93
C LYS A 528 -30.97 -2.07 -3.64
N VAL A 529 -29.66 -2.32 -3.63
CA VAL A 529 -28.75 -1.87 -2.60
C VAL A 529 -27.69 -0.96 -3.21
N LEU A 530 -27.02 -0.17 -2.37
CA LEU A 530 -25.96 0.75 -2.79
C LEU A 530 -24.66 0.00 -3.11
N ASP A 531 -23.86 0.61 -3.97
CA ASP A 531 -22.46 0.24 -4.14
C ASP A 531 -21.69 0.49 -2.84
N CYS A 532 -20.96 -0.50 -2.33
CA CYS A 532 -20.16 -0.40 -1.11
C CYS A 532 -19.11 0.73 -1.18
N TRP A 533 -18.68 1.13 -2.37
CA TRP A 533 -17.80 2.29 -2.54
C TRP A 533 -18.47 3.62 -2.21
N PHE A 534 -19.80 3.72 -2.34
CA PHE A 534 -20.52 4.91 -1.87
C PHE A 534 -20.53 4.98 -0.34
N GLU A 535 -20.66 3.84 0.32
CA GLU A 535 -20.57 3.73 1.77
C GLU A 535 -19.16 4.05 2.27
N SER A 536 -18.13 3.40 1.74
CA SER A 536 -16.74 3.66 2.14
C SER A 536 -16.26 5.08 1.76
N GLY A 537 -16.79 5.66 0.65
CA GLY A 537 -16.59 7.06 0.28
C GLY A 537 -17.27 8.05 1.24
N SER A 538 -18.31 7.61 1.95
CA SER A 538 -19.06 8.38 2.94
C SER A 538 -18.42 8.35 4.34
N MET A 539 -17.36 7.53 4.56
CA MET A 539 -16.79 7.34 5.89
C MET A 539 -16.34 8.61 6.60
N PRO A 540 -15.85 9.67 5.93
CA PRO A 540 -15.42 10.89 6.62
C PRO A 540 -16.48 11.47 7.56
N PHE A 541 -17.73 11.47 7.15
CA PHE A 541 -18.87 11.99 7.91
C PHE A 541 -19.70 10.88 8.56
N ALA A 542 -19.87 9.75 7.90
CA ALA A 542 -20.73 8.66 8.37
C ALA A 542 -20.21 7.99 9.65
N GLN A 543 -18.88 7.90 9.85
CA GLN A 543 -18.29 7.40 11.10
C GLN A 543 -18.65 8.24 12.34
N LEU A 544 -19.06 9.49 12.15
CA LEU A 544 -19.50 10.40 13.21
C LEU A 544 -21.02 10.54 13.30
N HIS A 545 -21.77 9.80 12.45
CA HIS A 545 -23.21 9.89 12.32
C HIS A 545 -23.69 11.31 11.93
N TYR A 546 -22.87 12.02 11.14
CA TYR A 546 -23.24 13.33 10.60
C TYR A 546 -24.38 13.19 9.55
N PRO A 547 -25.34 14.10 9.48
CA PRO A 547 -25.48 15.36 10.25
C PRO A 547 -26.30 15.19 11.56
N PHE A 548 -26.70 13.98 11.91
CA PHE A 548 -27.61 13.70 13.03
C PHE A 548 -26.92 13.84 14.38
N GLU A 549 -25.65 13.48 14.45
CA GLU A 549 -24.78 13.61 15.62
C GLU A 549 -23.44 14.20 15.23
N ASN A 550 -22.69 14.72 16.21
CA ASN A 550 -21.31 15.20 16.07
C ASN A 550 -21.06 16.20 14.93
N LYS A 551 -22.08 16.98 14.57
CA LYS A 551 -22.03 17.94 13.45
C LYS A 551 -20.88 18.94 13.61
N GLU A 552 -20.80 19.62 14.75
CA GLU A 552 -19.76 20.61 15.03
C GLU A 552 -18.36 19.97 14.98
N LYS A 553 -18.21 18.77 15.54
CA LYS A 553 -16.95 18.02 15.53
C LYS A 553 -16.49 17.71 14.10
N PHE A 554 -17.41 17.33 13.22
CA PHE A 554 -17.10 17.07 11.81
C PHE A 554 -16.70 18.38 11.10
N GLU A 555 -17.53 19.43 11.21
CA GLU A 555 -17.31 20.68 10.48
C GLU A 555 -16.02 21.41 10.86
N GLN A 556 -15.59 21.30 12.12
CA GLN A 556 -14.31 21.83 12.61
C GLN A 556 -13.09 21.03 12.14
N ASN A 557 -13.24 19.73 11.90
CA ASN A 557 -12.15 18.82 11.62
C ASN A 557 -12.10 18.34 10.15
N TYR A 558 -12.94 18.89 9.29
CA TYR A 558 -12.95 18.57 7.85
C TYR A 558 -12.25 19.69 7.05
N PRO A 559 -11.43 19.38 6.04
CA PRO A 559 -11.00 18.06 5.56
C PRO A 559 -9.92 17.43 6.44
N ALA A 560 -9.74 16.10 6.31
CA ALA A 560 -8.68 15.39 7.02
C ALA A 560 -7.28 15.92 6.65
N ASP A 561 -6.36 15.85 7.63
CA ASP A 561 -4.97 16.24 7.41
C ASP A 561 -4.17 15.18 6.66
N PHE A 562 -4.54 13.90 6.83
CA PHE A 562 -3.76 12.79 6.31
C PHE A 562 -4.59 11.54 5.99
N ILE A 563 -4.21 10.86 4.89
CA ILE A 563 -4.65 9.49 4.55
C ILE A 563 -3.52 8.70 3.91
N VAL A 564 -3.56 7.38 4.00
CA VAL A 564 -2.59 6.48 3.35
C VAL A 564 -3.23 5.15 2.95
N GLU A 565 -2.96 4.71 1.73
CA GLU A 565 -3.26 3.34 1.24
C GLU A 565 -2.31 2.97 0.09
N TYR A 566 -2.39 1.71 -0.37
CA TYR A 566 -1.60 1.26 -1.51
C TYR A 566 -2.08 1.87 -2.85
N VAL A 567 -1.22 1.83 -3.86
CA VAL A 567 -1.42 2.51 -5.16
C VAL A 567 -2.72 2.14 -5.89
N GLY A 568 -3.26 0.95 -5.67
CA GLY A 568 -4.56 0.55 -6.24
C GLY A 568 -5.72 1.43 -5.78
N GLN A 569 -5.61 2.04 -4.60
CA GLN A 569 -6.65 2.91 -4.04
C GLN A 569 -6.74 4.29 -4.72
N VAL A 570 -5.78 4.65 -5.54
CA VAL A 570 -5.83 5.86 -6.40
C VAL A 570 -7.06 5.85 -7.31
N ARG A 571 -7.49 4.66 -7.77
CA ARG A 571 -8.68 4.46 -8.60
C ARG A 571 -9.89 3.92 -7.83
N ALA A 572 -9.76 3.75 -6.52
CA ALA A 572 -10.78 3.19 -5.65
C ALA A 572 -11.05 4.12 -4.46
N TRP A 573 -10.63 3.80 -3.24
CA TRP A 573 -11.05 4.52 -2.04
C TRP A 573 -10.71 6.01 -2.05
N PHE A 574 -9.51 6.42 -2.44
CA PHE A 574 -9.15 7.84 -2.55
C PHE A 574 -10.08 8.59 -3.50
N TYR A 575 -10.38 7.98 -4.66
CA TYR A 575 -11.27 8.57 -5.66
C TYR A 575 -12.69 8.71 -5.12
N TYR A 576 -13.27 7.65 -4.54
CA TYR A 576 -14.65 7.68 -4.07
C TYR A 576 -14.85 8.62 -2.88
N VAL A 577 -13.90 8.65 -1.94
CA VAL A 577 -13.89 9.65 -0.85
C VAL A 577 -13.84 11.06 -1.42
N HIS A 578 -12.97 11.31 -2.39
CA HIS A 578 -12.85 12.63 -3.02
C HIS A 578 -14.14 13.04 -3.74
N VAL A 579 -14.74 12.14 -4.55
CA VAL A 579 -15.98 12.41 -5.31
C VAL A 579 -17.16 12.72 -4.38
N VAL A 580 -17.45 11.83 -3.43
CA VAL A 580 -18.62 11.95 -2.54
C VAL A 580 -18.51 13.22 -1.71
N ASN A 581 -17.35 13.46 -1.12
CA ASN A 581 -17.18 14.60 -0.20
C ASN A 581 -17.08 15.95 -0.92
N THR A 582 -16.42 16.00 -2.09
CA THR A 582 -16.42 17.23 -2.91
C THR A 582 -17.84 17.56 -3.39
N ALA A 583 -18.64 16.56 -3.74
CA ALA A 583 -20.02 16.78 -4.15
C ALA A 583 -20.92 17.33 -3.03
N LEU A 584 -20.73 16.85 -1.80
CA LEU A 584 -21.53 17.24 -0.63
C LEU A 584 -21.07 18.56 -0.03
N PHE A 585 -19.75 18.76 0.11
CA PHE A 585 -19.18 19.88 0.89
C PHE A 585 -18.48 20.93 0.04
N GLY A 586 -18.36 20.74 -1.27
CA GLY A 586 -17.79 21.71 -2.21
C GLY A 586 -16.27 21.86 -2.13
N ARG A 587 -15.58 20.99 -1.38
CA ARG A 587 -14.12 21.02 -1.17
C ARG A 587 -13.52 19.64 -0.97
N LYS A 588 -12.20 19.52 -1.13
CA LYS A 588 -11.42 18.28 -0.95
C LYS A 588 -11.72 17.59 0.38
N ALA A 589 -11.60 16.26 0.42
CA ALA A 589 -11.83 15.48 1.64
C ALA A 589 -10.59 15.34 2.53
N TYR A 590 -9.41 15.52 1.97
CA TYR A 590 -8.12 15.33 2.65
C TYR A 590 -7.04 16.26 2.05
N ARG A 591 -5.99 16.53 2.85
CA ARG A 591 -4.90 17.46 2.48
C ARG A 591 -3.64 16.76 2.02
N ASN A 592 -3.26 15.66 2.70
CA ASN A 592 -2.02 14.94 2.42
C ASN A 592 -2.31 13.45 2.21
N VAL A 593 -1.73 12.90 1.16
CA VAL A 593 -1.88 11.49 0.77
C VAL A 593 -0.52 10.84 0.66
N ILE A 594 -0.31 9.73 1.36
CA ILE A 594 0.79 8.81 1.06
C ILE A 594 0.22 7.62 0.28
N THR A 595 0.86 7.30 -0.83
CA THR A 595 0.50 6.14 -1.64
C THR A 595 1.64 5.16 -1.68
N THR A 596 1.41 3.94 -1.18
CA THR A 596 2.45 2.91 -1.17
C THR A 596 2.43 2.08 -2.45
N GLY A 597 3.57 1.56 -2.84
CA GLY A 597 3.67 0.50 -3.86
C GLY A 597 3.18 -0.85 -3.33
N THR A 598 3.50 -1.92 -4.05
CA THR A 598 3.09 -3.29 -3.71
C THR A 598 4.22 -4.04 -3.01
N VAL A 599 3.90 -4.76 -1.93
CA VAL A 599 4.83 -5.68 -1.31
C VAL A 599 4.75 -7.03 -2.02
N ALA A 600 5.82 -7.40 -2.69
CA ALA A 600 5.99 -8.67 -3.39
C ALA A 600 6.65 -9.73 -2.49
N GLY A 601 6.53 -11.00 -2.87
CA GLY A 601 7.22 -12.10 -2.22
C GLY A 601 8.73 -12.07 -2.44
N ASN A 602 9.45 -12.97 -1.77
CA ASN A 602 10.90 -13.10 -1.83
C ASN A 602 11.45 -13.39 -3.26
N ASP A 603 10.58 -13.80 -4.17
CA ASP A 603 10.86 -14.08 -5.57
C ASP A 603 10.45 -12.93 -6.52
N GLY A 604 10.04 -11.77 -5.96
CA GLY A 604 9.60 -10.59 -6.71
C GLY A 604 8.19 -10.69 -7.32
N ARG A 605 7.51 -11.84 -7.13
CA ARG A 605 6.13 -12.03 -7.61
C ARG A 605 5.12 -11.69 -6.52
N LYS A 606 3.87 -11.49 -6.92
CA LYS A 606 2.75 -11.29 -5.98
C LYS A 606 2.77 -12.38 -4.89
N MET A 607 2.64 -11.97 -3.63
CA MET A 607 2.57 -12.89 -2.50
C MET A 607 1.38 -13.84 -2.63
N SER A 608 1.64 -15.14 -2.47
CA SER A 608 0.60 -16.17 -2.54
C SER A 608 0.91 -17.31 -1.58
N LYS A 609 -0.08 -17.71 -0.77
CA LYS A 609 0.04 -18.89 0.10
C LYS A 609 0.31 -20.17 -0.69
N SER A 610 -0.28 -20.30 -1.89
CA SER A 610 -0.06 -21.45 -2.76
C SER A 610 1.34 -21.52 -3.35
N LEU A 611 2.02 -20.38 -3.50
CA LEU A 611 3.40 -20.33 -3.97
C LEU A 611 4.43 -20.46 -2.84
N GLY A 612 4.02 -20.24 -1.58
CA GLY A 612 4.93 -20.26 -0.43
C GLY A 612 6.08 -19.25 -0.53
N ASN A 613 5.83 -18.12 -1.23
CA ASN A 613 6.86 -17.15 -1.57
C ASN A 613 6.97 -15.98 -0.56
N TYR A 614 6.44 -16.15 0.63
CA TYR A 614 6.59 -15.19 1.73
C TYR A 614 6.44 -15.88 3.09
N THR A 615 7.06 -15.31 4.11
CA THR A 615 6.90 -15.71 5.52
C THR A 615 5.70 -14.97 6.12
N ASP A 616 4.90 -15.65 6.94
CA ASP A 616 3.77 -15.02 7.64
C ASP A 616 4.25 -13.79 8.45
N PRO A 617 3.51 -12.67 8.43
CA PRO A 617 3.93 -11.46 9.14
C PRO A 617 4.20 -11.68 10.63
N THR A 618 3.38 -12.46 11.32
CA THR A 618 3.56 -12.72 12.75
C THR A 618 4.81 -13.57 13.01
N GLU A 619 5.03 -14.60 12.19
CA GLU A 619 6.24 -15.41 12.25
C GLU A 619 7.49 -14.57 12.01
N LEU A 620 7.45 -13.66 11.03
CA LEU A 620 8.58 -12.79 10.72
C LEU A 620 8.92 -11.83 11.88
N MET A 621 7.89 -11.23 12.49
CA MET A 621 8.06 -10.38 13.67
C MET A 621 8.57 -11.17 14.88
N ASP A 622 8.10 -12.40 15.09
CA ASP A 622 8.52 -13.24 16.21
C ASP A 622 9.94 -13.77 16.04
N LYS A 623 10.36 -13.97 14.80
CA LYS A 623 11.71 -14.43 14.48
C LYS A 623 12.77 -13.34 14.61
N TYR A 624 12.46 -12.12 14.18
CA TYR A 624 13.41 -11.04 14.12
C TYR A 624 13.06 -9.86 15.04
N SER A 625 12.01 -9.10 14.73
CA SER A 625 11.52 -7.97 15.52
C SER A 625 10.37 -7.27 14.77
N ALA A 626 9.36 -6.78 15.46
CA ALA A 626 8.36 -5.89 14.89
C ALA A 626 8.97 -4.55 14.47
N ASP A 627 9.83 -3.96 15.29
CA ASP A 627 10.52 -2.71 14.98
C ASP A 627 11.41 -2.82 13.73
N ALA A 628 12.08 -3.96 13.53
CA ALA A 628 12.89 -4.18 12.34
C ALA A 628 12.03 -4.24 11.07
N LEU A 629 10.88 -4.92 11.13
CA LEU A 629 9.92 -4.95 10.02
C LEU A 629 9.35 -3.56 9.73
N ARG A 630 8.95 -2.82 10.79
CA ARG A 630 8.48 -1.44 10.68
C ARG A 630 9.50 -0.54 10.00
N PHE A 631 10.74 -0.56 10.52
CA PHE A 631 11.82 0.28 9.99
C PHE A 631 12.13 -0.04 8.53
N LEU A 632 12.23 -1.33 8.18
CA LEU A 632 12.48 -1.74 6.80
C LEU A 632 11.36 -1.23 5.86
N MET A 633 10.10 -1.43 6.22
CA MET A 633 8.97 -0.97 5.41
C MET A 633 8.93 0.55 5.28
N LEU A 634 9.18 1.30 6.37
CA LEU A 634 9.14 2.76 6.38
C LEU A 634 10.31 3.39 5.61
N SER A 635 11.47 2.74 5.56
CA SER A 635 12.67 3.24 4.88
C SER A 635 12.83 2.74 3.43
N SER A 636 11.95 1.82 3.00
CA SER A 636 12.05 1.19 1.68
C SER A 636 11.42 2.02 0.55
N PRO A 637 11.78 1.77 -0.72
CA PRO A 637 11.19 2.43 -1.89
C PRO A 637 9.68 2.19 -2.04
N VAL A 638 9.11 1.21 -1.33
CA VAL A 638 7.67 0.94 -1.39
C VAL A 638 6.83 2.16 -1.00
N LEU A 639 7.33 3.04 -0.12
CA LEU A 639 6.66 4.30 0.21
C LEU A 639 6.85 5.40 -0.86
N ALA A 640 7.73 5.19 -1.82
CA ALA A 640 7.82 6.04 -3.02
C ALA A 640 6.96 5.50 -4.19
N GLY A 641 6.05 4.58 -3.91
CA GLY A 641 5.13 4.00 -4.89
C GLY A 641 5.73 2.90 -5.76
N GLU A 642 6.94 2.41 -5.43
CA GLU A 642 7.61 1.33 -6.14
C GLU A 642 7.26 -0.04 -5.56
N ASP A 643 7.29 -1.08 -6.38
CA ASP A 643 7.14 -2.45 -5.89
C ASP A 643 8.39 -2.88 -5.11
N PHE A 644 8.19 -3.57 -3.99
CA PHE A 644 9.27 -3.99 -3.10
C PHE A 644 9.14 -5.47 -2.75
N ALA A 645 10.20 -6.25 -3.05
CA ALA A 645 10.29 -7.65 -2.64
C ALA A 645 10.73 -7.75 -1.17
N LEU A 646 9.86 -8.26 -0.31
CA LEU A 646 10.18 -8.45 1.11
C LEU A 646 10.96 -9.75 1.31
N ILE A 647 12.23 -9.61 1.66
CA ILE A 647 13.15 -10.72 1.90
C ILE A 647 13.45 -10.82 3.40
N ASP A 648 13.32 -12.00 3.99
CA ASP A 648 13.60 -12.26 5.41
C ASP A 648 14.98 -11.77 5.86
N LYS A 649 15.97 -11.89 4.96
CA LYS A 649 17.33 -11.44 5.22
C LYS A 649 17.41 -9.94 5.48
N ASP A 650 16.65 -9.13 4.75
CA ASP A 650 16.67 -7.66 4.91
C ASP A 650 16.11 -7.26 6.27
N VAL A 651 15.05 -7.95 6.74
CA VAL A 651 14.53 -7.76 8.10
C VAL A 651 15.57 -8.15 9.15
N SER A 652 16.29 -9.26 8.94
CA SER A 652 17.38 -9.70 9.82
C SER A 652 18.53 -8.69 9.88
N ASP A 653 18.91 -8.12 8.74
CA ASP A 653 20.00 -7.15 8.66
C ASP A 653 19.63 -5.84 9.36
N VAL A 654 18.39 -5.36 9.22
CA VAL A 654 17.87 -4.21 9.97
C VAL A 654 17.82 -4.52 11.47
N ALA A 655 17.32 -5.69 11.87
CA ALA A 655 17.29 -6.10 13.29
C ALA A 655 18.68 -6.09 13.91
N ARG A 656 19.70 -6.60 13.19
CA ARG A 656 21.09 -6.57 13.62
C ARG A 656 21.64 -5.15 13.76
N LYS A 657 21.30 -4.24 12.83
CA LYS A 657 21.72 -2.83 12.90
C LYS A 657 21.07 -2.11 14.08
N LEU A 658 19.77 -2.26 14.27
CA LEU A 658 19.06 -1.68 15.42
C LEU A 658 19.60 -2.22 16.75
N SER A 659 19.95 -3.51 16.80
CA SER A 659 20.53 -4.12 18.01
C SER A 659 21.89 -3.55 18.42
N MET A 660 22.59 -2.82 17.55
CA MET A 660 23.83 -2.13 17.90
C MET A 660 23.60 -1.05 18.98
N ILE A 661 22.40 -0.48 19.06
CA ILE A 661 22.02 0.45 20.14
C ILE A 661 22.16 -0.23 21.51
N TRP A 662 21.80 -1.51 21.60
CA TRP A 662 21.95 -2.30 22.83
C TRP A 662 23.43 -2.54 23.19
N ASN A 663 24.32 -2.68 22.22
CA ASN A 663 25.75 -2.76 22.50
C ASN A 663 26.29 -1.44 23.10
N VAL A 664 25.76 -0.30 22.62
CA VAL A 664 26.09 1.01 23.18
C VAL A 664 25.54 1.18 24.59
N TYR A 665 24.27 0.75 24.79
CA TYR A 665 23.66 0.74 26.11
C TYR A 665 24.43 -0.13 27.11
N ASP A 666 24.80 -1.35 26.72
CA ASP A 666 25.59 -2.28 27.56
C ASP A 666 26.95 -1.66 27.94
N PHE A 667 27.60 -1.04 26.96
CA PHE A 667 28.84 -0.32 27.20
C PHE A 667 28.64 0.82 28.21
N PHE A 668 27.63 1.66 28.01
CA PHE A 668 27.32 2.75 28.92
C PHE A 668 27.07 2.24 30.36
N THR A 669 26.18 1.27 30.52
CA THR A 669 25.74 0.79 31.83
C THR A 669 26.83 0.05 32.58
N MET A 670 27.70 -0.67 31.86
CA MET A 670 28.87 -1.38 32.45
C MET A 670 29.72 -0.42 33.24
N TYR A 671 30.08 0.70 32.65
CA TYR A 671 30.97 1.67 33.30
C TYR A 671 30.21 2.65 34.22
N ALA A 672 29.05 3.15 33.79
CA ALA A 672 28.24 4.09 34.56
C ALA A 672 27.81 3.52 35.92
N SER A 673 27.61 2.20 36.02
CA SER A 673 27.24 1.52 37.27
C SER A 673 28.46 1.40 38.23
N VAL A 674 29.66 1.20 37.70
CA VAL A 674 30.90 1.09 38.48
C VAL A 674 31.33 2.48 38.99
N ASP A 675 31.32 3.48 38.11
CA ASP A 675 31.73 4.85 38.43
C ASP A 675 30.66 5.67 39.17
N GLY A 676 29.43 5.12 39.31
CA GLY A 676 28.34 5.79 40.03
C GLY A 676 27.81 7.04 39.33
N PHE A 677 27.83 7.06 37.99
CA PHE A 677 27.29 8.19 37.21
C PHE A 677 25.83 8.49 37.59
N ASP A 678 25.52 9.76 37.83
CA ASP A 678 24.17 10.25 38.07
C ASP A 678 23.74 11.22 36.98
N SER A 679 22.71 10.86 36.23
CA SER A 679 22.15 11.71 35.16
C SER A 679 21.66 13.09 35.63
N LYS A 680 21.34 13.25 36.95
CA LYS A 680 20.97 14.55 37.54
C LYS A 680 22.15 15.51 37.65
N GLN A 681 23.38 14.98 37.59
CA GLN A 681 24.62 15.75 37.61
C GLN A 681 25.31 15.79 36.24
N ALA A 682 24.62 15.34 35.19
CA ALA A 682 25.16 15.36 33.84
C ALA A 682 25.55 16.78 33.39
N ILE A 683 26.68 16.89 32.70
CA ILE A 683 27.13 18.14 32.09
C ILE A 683 26.15 18.53 30.99
N ALA A 684 25.69 19.78 30.99
CA ALA A 684 24.85 20.29 29.93
C ALA A 684 25.57 20.29 28.58
N VAL A 685 24.90 19.90 27.49
CA VAL A 685 25.51 19.80 26.14
C VAL A 685 26.18 21.11 25.68
N SER A 686 25.71 22.26 26.14
CA SER A 686 26.31 23.58 25.85
C SER A 686 27.64 23.84 26.59
N LYS A 687 28.05 22.96 27.48
CA LYS A 687 29.29 23.05 28.23
C LYS A 687 30.27 21.95 27.87
N LEU A 688 30.02 21.17 26.85
CA LEU A 688 30.93 20.16 26.32
C LEU A 688 32.07 20.86 25.58
N GLU A 689 33.30 20.43 25.87
CA GLU A 689 34.51 21.01 25.29
C GLU A 689 35.23 20.04 24.33
N ASN A 690 35.07 18.72 24.54
CA ASN A 690 35.68 17.72 23.69
C ASN A 690 35.04 17.72 22.29
N PRO A 691 35.81 17.91 21.20
CA PRO A 691 35.28 17.96 19.85
C PRO A 691 34.49 16.71 19.45
N LEU A 692 34.84 15.51 19.93
CA LEU A 692 34.10 14.28 19.63
C LEU A 692 32.71 14.26 20.27
N ASP A 693 32.58 14.82 21.48
CA ASP A 693 31.30 14.96 22.18
C ASP A 693 30.41 15.98 21.45
N ILE A 694 30.98 17.15 21.11
CA ILE A 694 30.27 18.19 20.35
C ILE A 694 29.80 17.67 18.99
N TRP A 695 30.67 16.91 18.31
CA TRP A 695 30.34 16.28 17.03
C TRP A 695 29.16 15.32 17.13
N LEU A 696 29.16 14.41 18.11
CA LEU A 696 28.09 13.43 18.27
C LEU A 696 26.75 14.11 18.59
N VAL A 697 26.76 15.15 19.42
CA VAL A 697 25.58 15.95 19.73
C VAL A 697 25.08 16.68 18.47
N SER A 698 25.98 17.26 17.68
CA SER A 698 25.66 17.91 16.41
C SER A 698 25.04 16.91 15.42
N ARG A 699 25.59 15.69 15.34
CA ARG A 699 25.04 14.61 14.50
C ARG A 699 23.62 14.20 14.88
N VAL A 700 23.31 14.08 16.17
CA VAL A 700 21.93 13.71 16.57
C VAL A 700 20.95 14.84 16.32
N TYR A 701 21.39 16.10 16.41
CA TYR A 701 20.55 17.25 16.05
C TYR A 701 20.30 17.33 14.54
N GLU A 702 21.33 17.07 13.73
CA GLU A 702 21.17 16.99 12.28
C GLU A 702 20.18 15.88 11.92
N LEU A 703 20.35 14.67 12.44
CA LEU A 703 19.44 13.54 12.23
C LEU A 703 17.99 13.92 12.60
N ARG A 704 17.79 14.58 13.75
CA ARG A 704 16.48 15.07 14.17
C ARG A 704 15.88 16.05 13.15
N ASN A 705 16.69 16.96 12.62
CA ASN A 705 16.25 17.95 11.64
C ASN A 705 15.86 17.30 10.31
N GLU A 706 16.63 16.33 9.85
CA GLU A 706 16.34 15.53 8.65
C GLU A 706 15.04 14.73 8.81
N ILE A 707 14.89 14.04 9.94
CA ILE A 707 13.65 13.31 10.26
C ILE A 707 12.46 14.27 10.26
N THR A 708 12.58 15.41 10.92
CA THR A 708 11.49 16.39 11.00
C THR A 708 11.09 16.88 9.62
N LYS A 709 12.06 17.30 8.81
CA LYS A 709 11.83 17.78 7.45
C LYS A 709 11.16 16.72 6.56
N GLY A 710 11.64 15.48 6.63
CA GLY A 710 11.05 14.37 5.87
C GLY A 710 9.63 14.05 6.30
N MET A 711 9.36 14.03 7.62
CA MET A 711 8.03 13.76 8.16
C MET A 711 7.02 14.88 7.87
N GLU A 712 7.44 16.15 7.95
CA GLU A 712 6.59 17.30 7.58
C GLU A 712 6.26 17.30 6.08
N ALA A 713 7.14 16.77 5.25
CA ALA A 713 6.92 16.58 3.80
C ALA A 713 6.20 15.26 3.46
N TYR A 714 5.87 14.42 4.43
CA TYR A 714 5.34 13.06 4.24
C TYR A 714 6.27 12.12 3.45
N ASN A 715 7.54 12.47 3.33
CA ASN A 715 8.59 11.65 2.71
C ASN A 715 9.35 10.84 3.76
N ILE A 716 8.71 9.78 4.23
CA ILE A 716 9.25 8.93 5.31
C ILE A 716 10.58 8.25 4.93
N PRO A 717 10.77 7.69 3.71
CA PRO A 717 12.08 7.13 3.34
C PRO A 717 13.22 8.13 3.48
N SER A 718 13.03 9.39 3.07
CA SER A 718 14.02 10.45 3.24
C SER A 718 14.26 10.76 4.72
N ALA A 719 13.21 10.77 5.55
CA ALA A 719 13.33 10.98 6.99
C ALA A 719 14.22 9.92 7.67
N LEU A 720 14.20 8.68 7.20
CA LEU A 720 14.90 7.55 7.82
C LEU A 720 16.25 7.21 7.17
N ALA A 721 16.62 7.89 6.08
CA ALA A 721 17.80 7.55 5.28
C ALA A 721 19.10 7.48 6.09
N ASN A 722 19.29 8.37 7.06
CA ASN A 722 20.51 8.50 7.82
C ASN A 722 20.47 7.83 9.21
N VAL A 723 19.37 7.21 9.63
CA VAL A 723 19.24 6.58 10.95
C VAL A 723 20.26 5.46 11.18
N LEU A 724 20.38 4.53 10.23
CA LEU A 724 21.30 3.40 10.36
C LEU A 724 22.78 3.84 10.26
N LEU A 725 23.06 4.90 9.53
CA LEU A 725 24.38 5.52 9.46
C LEU A 725 24.74 6.18 10.80
N PHE A 726 23.79 6.87 11.43
CA PHE A 726 23.97 7.44 12.76
C PHE A 726 24.25 6.36 13.82
N ILE A 727 23.56 5.22 13.76
CA ILE A 727 23.83 4.09 14.67
C ILE A 727 25.25 3.56 14.49
N ASP A 728 25.75 3.52 13.24
CA ASP A 728 27.16 3.18 12.97
C ASP A 728 28.13 4.25 13.55
N ASP A 729 27.84 5.53 13.36
CA ASP A 729 28.61 6.64 13.91
C ASP A 729 28.67 6.58 15.45
N LEU A 730 27.55 6.32 16.08
CA LEU A 730 27.45 6.17 17.52
C LEU A 730 28.28 4.99 18.05
N SER A 731 28.10 3.80 17.47
CA SER A 731 28.73 2.56 17.96
C SER A 731 30.19 2.41 17.50
N ASN A 732 30.40 2.50 16.17
CA ASN A 732 31.71 2.17 15.58
C ASN A 732 32.67 3.35 15.50
N TRP A 733 32.18 4.57 15.70
CA TRP A 733 33.04 5.76 15.76
C TRP A 733 33.13 6.30 17.15
N PHE A 734 32.05 6.86 17.71
CA PHE A 734 32.11 7.53 19.03
C PHE A 734 32.46 6.57 20.16
N VAL A 735 31.70 5.49 20.36
CA VAL A 735 31.95 4.55 21.48
C VAL A 735 33.34 3.91 21.38
N ARG A 736 33.73 3.48 20.19
CA ARG A 736 35.03 2.84 19.98
C ARG A 736 36.19 3.79 20.32
N ARG A 737 36.11 5.06 19.91
CA ARG A 737 37.15 6.05 20.18
C ARG A 737 37.13 6.53 21.62
N SER A 738 35.97 6.60 22.25
CA SER A 738 35.82 7.07 23.62
C SER A 738 36.17 6.02 24.68
N ARG A 739 36.40 4.74 24.30
CA ARG A 739 36.63 3.65 25.28
C ARG A 739 37.63 3.98 26.36
N ARG A 740 38.78 4.58 26.01
CA ARG A 740 39.83 4.94 26.99
C ARG A 740 39.37 5.99 27.98
N ARG A 741 38.48 6.90 27.60
CA ARG A 741 37.92 7.93 28.47
C ARG A 741 37.06 7.32 29.60
N PHE A 742 36.43 6.16 29.39
CA PHE A 742 35.60 5.48 30.38
C PHE A 742 36.40 4.66 31.40
N TRP A 743 37.50 4.05 31.01
CA TRP A 743 38.22 3.12 31.91
C TRP A 743 39.62 3.56 32.36
N LYS A 744 40.25 4.45 31.63
CA LYS A 744 41.60 4.90 31.90
C LYS A 744 41.74 6.41 32.17
N SER A 745 40.66 7.16 32.19
CA SER A 745 40.75 8.61 32.32
C SER A 745 41.31 8.98 33.68
N GLU A 746 42.41 9.72 33.70
CA GLU A 746 42.97 10.41 34.87
C GLU A 746 42.20 11.74 35.11
N ASP A 747 41.36 12.18 34.15
CA ASP A 747 40.51 13.38 34.21
C ASP A 747 39.07 13.02 34.41
N ASP A 748 38.56 13.14 35.62
CA ASP A 748 37.17 12.89 35.97
C ASP A 748 36.19 13.82 35.22
N THR A 749 36.63 15.00 34.78
CA THR A 749 35.82 15.97 34.04
C THR A 749 35.53 15.47 32.62
N ASP A 750 36.58 15.04 31.88
CA ASP A 750 36.41 14.48 30.53
C ASP A 750 35.62 13.16 30.55
N LYS A 751 35.85 12.33 31.55
CA LYS A 751 35.10 11.10 31.79
C LYS A 751 33.62 11.39 32.01
N ASN A 752 33.29 12.37 32.86
CA ASN A 752 31.91 12.76 33.11
C ASN A 752 31.27 13.43 31.88
N ALA A 753 32.03 14.18 31.07
CA ALA A 753 31.56 14.71 29.78
C ALA A 753 31.17 13.58 28.82
N ALA A 754 32.01 12.54 28.71
CA ALA A 754 31.71 11.37 27.86
C ALA A 754 30.43 10.63 28.30
N TYR A 755 30.24 10.43 29.63
CA TYR A 755 28.98 9.85 30.15
C TYR A 755 27.76 10.73 29.84
N SER A 756 27.90 12.04 30.07
CA SER A 756 26.83 13.01 29.86
C SER A 756 26.39 13.06 28.41
N THR A 757 27.35 13.03 27.50
CA THR A 757 27.13 12.98 26.05
C THR A 757 26.38 11.71 25.65
N LEU A 758 26.88 10.56 26.12
CA LEU A 758 26.27 9.27 25.73
C LEU A 758 24.88 9.10 26.32
N TYR A 759 24.65 9.52 27.57
CA TYR A 759 23.33 9.57 28.19
C TYR A 759 22.35 10.46 27.40
N PHE A 760 22.79 11.70 27.12
CA PHE A 760 21.97 12.64 26.35
C PHE A 760 21.59 12.08 24.99
N VAL A 761 22.56 11.56 24.22
CA VAL A 761 22.32 11.05 22.87
C VAL A 761 21.40 9.83 22.87
N LEU A 762 21.57 8.89 23.81
CA LEU A 762 20.69 7.71 23.88
C LEU A 762 19.24 8.08 24.23
N VAL A 763 19.03 8.99 25.18
CA VAL A 763 17.68 9.48 25.52
C VAL A 763 17.06 10.28 24.36
N TYR A 764 17.86 11.11 23.69
CA TYR A 764 17.43 11.90 22.54
C TYR A 764 17.07 11.00 21.35
N LEU A 765 17.89 9.99 21.08
CA LEU A 765 17.67 8.98 20.05
C LEU A 765 16.37 8.19 20.31
N ALA A 766 16.10 7.80 21.56
CA ALA A 766 14.85 7.15 21.92
C ALA A 766 13.64 8.02 21.54
N LYS A 767 13.71 9.34 21.77
CA LYS A 767 12.63 10.28 21.41
C LYS A 767 12.40 10.36 19.89
N ILE A 768 13.47 10.52 19.10
CA ILE A 768 13.32 10.69 17.64
C ILE A 768 13.01 9.38 16.92
N LEU A 769 13.30 8.23 17.51
CA LEU A 769 12.95 6.92 16.98
C LEU A 769 11.57 6.43 17.40
N ALA A 770 10.94 7.04 18.39
CA ALA A 770 9.65 6.61 18.94
C ALA A 770 8.53 6.40 17.91
N PRO A 771 8.37 7.23 16.87
CA PRO A 771 7.36 6.97 15.84
C PRO A 771 7.64 5.74 14.96
N PHE A 772 8.91 5.37 14.78
CA PHE A 772 9.33 4.38 13.78
C PHE A 772 9.63 3.01 14.38
N THR A 773 10.34 2.98 15.49
CA THR A 773 10.69 1.78 16.26
C THR A 773 10.19 1.92 17.71
N PRO A 774 8.85 1.89 17.90
CA PRO A 774 8.23 2.28 19.16
C PRO A 774 8.62 1.40 20.35
N PHE A 775 8.89 0.13 20.13
CA PHE A 775 9.27 -0.79 21.20
C PHE A 775 10.70 -0.57 21.67
N LEU A 776 11.63 -0.48 20.72
CA LEU A 776 13.04 -0.16 21.02
C LEU A 776 13.17 1.20 21.73
N ALA A 777 12.44 2.18 21.23
CA ALA A 777 12.45 3.53 21.79
C ALA A 777 11.91 3.56 23.23
N GLU A 778 10.80 2.85 23.49
CA GLU A 778 10.22 2.75 24.84
C GLU A 778 11.18 2.03 25.81
N GLU A 779 11.69 0.84 25.43
CA GLU A 779 12.59 0.07 26.28
C GLU A 779 13.88 0.84 26.59
N LEU A 780 14.46 1.50 25.57
CA LEU A 780 15.66 2.33 25.75
C LEU A 780 15.39 3.50 26.68
N TYR A 781 14.28 4.20 26.50
CA TYR A 781 13.89 5.32 27.34
C TYR A 781 13.68 4.90 28.80
N GLN A 782 12.93 3.81 29.03
CA GLN A 782 12.67 3.27 30.36
C GLN A 782 14.00 2.94 31.09
N LYS A 783 14.91 2.27 30.40
CA LYS A 783 16.18 1.85 30.95
C LYS A 783 17.14 3.03 31.22
N MET A 784 17.19 4.00 30.32
CA MET A 784 18.07 5.16 30.45
C MET A 784 17.61 6.14 31.53
N THR A 785 16.30 6.37 31.64
CA THR A 785 15.74 7.38 32.55
C THR A 785 15.29 6.80 33.88
N GLY A 786 15.07 5.49 33.98
CA GLY A 786 14.47 4.84 35.14
C GLY A 786 13.02 5.22 35.38
N ALA A 787 12.29 5.58 34.33
CA ALA A 787 10.89 5.99 34.39
C ALA A 787 9.97 4.95 35.06
N GLU A 788 10.31 3.68 35.00
CA GLU A 788 9.61 2.59 35.68
C GLU A 788 9.65 2.72 37.22
N PHE A 789 10.71 3.35 37.76
CA PHE A 789 10.97 3.41 39.21
C PHE A 789 10.94 4.84 39.77
N ASP A 790 10.97 5.86 38.93
CA ASP A 790 11.00 7.28 39.32
C ASP A 790 9.77 8.02 38.81
N SER A 791 8.79 8.22 39.68
CA SER A 791 7.53 8.94 39.34
C SER A 791 7.73 10.43 38.98
N SER A 792 8.92 10.98 39.14
CA SER A 792 9.27 12.33 38.68
C SER A 792 9.63 12.39 37.20
N VAL A 793 9.82 11.23 36.57
CA VAL A 793 10.09 11.09 35.14
C VAL A 793 8.80 10.71 34.40
N THR A 794 8.56 11.27 33.23
CA THR A 794 7.41 10.90 32.37
C THR A 794 7.47 9.39 32.08
N GLU A 795 6.38 8.70 32.33
CA GLU A 795 6.30 7.23 32.35
C GLU A 795 6.55 6.56 30.97
N SER A 796 6.42 7.28 29.86
CA SER A 796 6.62 6.75 28.52
C SER A 796 7.24 7.79 27.59
N VAL A 797 8.12 7.34 26.69
CA VAL A 797 8.68 8.17 25.64
C VAL A 797 7.60 8.75 24.71
N HIS A 798 6.50 8.06 24.54
CA HIS A 798 5.39 8.45 23.66
C HIS A 798 4.48 9.54 24.25
N LEU A 799 4.65 9.88 25.51
CA LEU A 799 3.98 10.99 26.19
C LEU A 799 4.79 12.28 26.17
N LEU A 800 6.02 12.21 25.68
CA LEU A 800 6.88 13.37 25.53
C LEU A 800 6.56 14.16 24.26
N ASP A 801 7.00 15.42 24.27
CA ASP A 801 7.02 16.24 23.07
C ASP A 801 8.19 15.85 22.15
N TRP A 802 8.03 16.17 20.86
CA TRP A 802 9.12 16.05 19.89
C TRP A 802 10.32 16.90 20.36
N PRO A 803 11.53 16.36 20.41
CA PRO A 803 12.63 17.07 21.00
C PRO A 803 12.97 18.34 20.24
N GLU A 804 13.36 19.39 20.99
CA GLU A 804 13.78 20.65 20.43
C GLU A 804 15.02 20.49 19.55
N ALA A 805 15.14 21.34 18.53
CA ALA A 805 16.35 21.44 17.74
C ALA A 805 17.45 22.10 18.59
N GLY A 806 18.63 21.49 18.59
CA GLY A 806 19.81 22.11 19.17
C GLY A 806 20.68 22.79 18.13
N GLU A 807 21.67 23.53 18.62
CA GLU A 807 22.70 24.17 17.78
C GLU A 807 23.67 23.12 17.25
N ILE A 808 23.90 23.14 15.94
CA ILE A 808 24.91 22.30 15.28
C ILE A 808 26.19 23.14 15.22
N ASN A 809 27.28 22.65 15.85
CA ASN A 809 28.56 23.27 15.70
C ASN A 809 29.14 22.92 14.32
N GLN A 810 28.99 23.87 13.40
CA GLN A 810 29.33 23.67 11.99
C GLN A 810 30.83 23.42 11.78
N GLU A 811 31.70 24.14 12.53
CA GLU A 811 33.14 23.97 12.45
C GLU A 811 33.57 22.55 12.84
N VAL A 812 33.16 22.08 14.03
CA VAL A 812 33.45 20.70 14.48
C VAL A 812 32.86 19.65 13.54
N PHE A 813 31.71 19.94 12.97
CA PHE A 813 31.06 19.04 12.05
C PHE A 813 31.85 18.87 10.74
N GLU A 814 32.29 19.96 10.13
CA GLU A 814 33.07 19.98 8.89
C GLU A 814 34.46 19.40 9.08
N GLU A 815 35.14 19.79 10.18
CA GLU A 815 36.47 19.27 10.52
C GLU A 815 36.46 17.75 10.74
N MET A 816 35.43 17.22 11.42
CA MET A 816 35.31 15.77 11.62
C MET A 816 34.96 15.04 10.30
N ALA A 817 34.16 15.61 9.45
CA ALA A 817 33.84 15.04 8.12
C ALA A 817 35.12 14.91 7.28
N ARG A 818 35.89 15.99 7.22
CA ARG A 818 37.18 16.04 6.53
C ARG A 818 38.22 15.06 7.14
N THR A 819 38.29 14.99 8.46
CA THR A 819 39.10 14.00 9.17
C THR A 819 38.82 12.57 8.72
N ARG A 820 37.54 12.22 8.60
CA ARG A 820 37.09 10.88 8.15
C ARG A 820 37.40 10.61 6.68
N GLU A 821 37.36 11.62 5.81
CA GLU A 821 37.82 11.51 4.40
C GLU A 821 39.30 11.23 4.32
N ILE A 822 40.13 11.99 5.06
CA ILE A 822 41.56 11.80 5.13
C ILE A 822 41.93 10.40 5.68
N ILE A 823 41.22 9.92 6.69
CA ILE A 823 41.39 8.55 7.22
C ILE A 823 41.06 7.52 6.13
N THR A 824 40.00 7.71 5.39
CA THR A 824 39.59 6.78 4.32
C THR A 824 40.66 6.70 3.23
N GLU A 825 41.26 7.83 2.87
CA GLU A 825 42.37 7.90 1.92
C GLU A 825 43.61 7.20 2.47
N GLY A 826 44.01 7.50 3.72
CA GLY A 826 45.18 6.88 4.39
C GLY A 826 45.06 5.37 4.48
N LEU A 827 43.86 4.86 4.81
CA LEU A 827 43.58 3.42 4.84
C LEU A 827 43.60 2.80 3.44
N ALA A 828 43.14 3.52 2.41
CA ALA A 828 43.25 3.07 1.05
C ALA A 828 44.70 2.98 0.59
N LEU A 829 45.54 3.94 0.96
CA LEU A 829 47.00 3.90 0.68
C LEU A 829 47.66 2.68 1.34
N ARG A 830 47.23 2.27 2.54
CA ARG A 830 47.71 1.02 3.19
C ARG A 830 47.38 -0.23 2.39
N MET A 831 46.19 -0.26 1.78
CA MET A 831 45.66 -1.41 1.06
C MET A 831 46.13 -1.49 -0.38
N ASN A 832 46.64 -0.40 -0.96
CA ASN A 832 47.09 -0.39 -2.35
C ASN A 832 48.37 -1.24 -2.47
N LYS A 833 48.25 -2.27 -3.37
CA LYS A 833 49.40 -3.07 -3.81
C LYS A 833 50.09 -2.36 -4.95
N SER A 834 51.39 -2.04 -4.79
CA SER A 834 52.26 -1.85 -5.95
C SER A 834 52.86 -3.22 -6.35
N GLU A 835 53.38 -3.34 -7.60
CA GLU A 835 54.05 -4.58 -8.04
C GLU A 835 55.25 -4.97 -7.15
N THR A 836 55.73 -4.06 -6.31
CA THR A 836 56.92 -4.19 -5.44
C THR A 836 56.65 -4.12 -3.95
N GLU A 837 55.42 -3.81 -3.48
CA GLU A 837 55.11 -3.56 -2.07
C GLU A 837 54.00 -4.53 -1.59
N GLU A 838 54.25 -5.12 -0.39
CA GLU A 838 53.25 -5.93 0.29
C GLU A 838 52.19 -5.06 0.99
N GLN A 839 50.96 -5.59 1.07
CA GLN A 839 49.87 -5.01 1.81
C GLN A 839 50.18 -4.97 3.32
N ILE A 840 50.18 -3.79 3.97
CA ILE A 840 50.45 -3.66 5.39
C ILE A 840 49.14 -3.59 6.17
N LYS A 841 48.94 -4.56 7.08
CA LYS A 841 47.78 -4.59 7.97
C LYS A 841 47.71 -3.35 8.85
N VAL A 842 46.48 -2.84 9.10
CA VAL A 842 46.26 -1.63 9.93
C VAL A 842 46.86 -1.73 11.31
N ARG A 843 47.06 -2.92 11.88
CA ARG A 843 47.66 -3.13 13.22
C ARG A 843 49.13 -2.90 13.27
N GLN A 844 49.82 -2.96 12.14
CA GLN A 844 51.26 -2.62 12.06
C GLN A 844 51.40 -1.11 12.05
N PRO A 845 52.02 -0.47 13.08
CA PRO A 845 52.23 0.96 13.05
C PRO A 845 53.21 1.34 11.94
N LEU A 846 53.05 2.55 11.38
CA LEU A 846 53.91 3.14 10.38
C LEU A 846 54.45 4.48 10.91
N ALA A 847 55.47 5.02 10.26
CA ALA A 847 56.14 6.23 10.74
C ALA A 847 55.30 7.49 10.52
N GLU A 848 54.83 7.73 9.29
CA GLU A 848 54.23 9.01 8.94
C GLU A 848 53.13 8.85 7.85
N TYR A 849 52.11 9.68 7.99
CA TYR A 849 51.14 9.92 6.94
C TYR A 849 51.07 11.42 6.61
N ILE A 850 51.32 11.78 5.37
CA ILE A 850 51.14 13.12 4.85
C ILE A 850 49.83 13.16 4.10
N TYR A 851 48.93 14.10 4.43
CA TYR A 851 47.64 14.29 3.70
C TYR A 851 47.65 15.60 2.92
N GLU A 852 46.92 15.62 1.81
CA GLU A 852 46.74 16.80 0.96
C GLU A 852 45.60 17.69 1.49
N GLY A 853 45.80 19.02 1.47
CA GLY A 853 44.78 20.02 1.80
C GLY A 853 45.23 21.07 2.81
N GLU A 854 44.29 21.60 3.59
CA GLU A 854 44.58 22.57 4.66
C GLU A 854 44.91 21.84 5.95
N ALA A 855 45.72 22.48 6.83
CA ALA A 855 46.08 21.91 8.13
C ALA A 855 44.83 21.77 9.01
N LEU A 856 44.70 20.64 9.67
CA LEU A 856 43.73 20.40 10.73
C LEU A 856 44.29 20.78 12.09
N ASP A 857 43.42 21.00 13.08
CA ASP A 857 43.84 21.13 14.47
C ASP A 857 44.48 19.82 14.95
N GLU A 858 45.41 19.95 15.90
CA GLU A 858 46.18 18.82 16.47
C GLU A 858 45.26 17.68 16.96
N TYR A 859 44.10 18.01 17.50
CA TYR A 859 43.11 17.02 17.93
C TYR A 859 42.65 16.10 16.80
N TYR A 860 42.37 16.65 15.64
CA TYR A 860 41.91 15.87 14.46
C TYR A 860 43.06 15.10 13.80
N GLU A 861 44.27 15.70 13.75
CA GLU A 861 45.48 15.00 13.27
C GLU A 861 45.79 13.78 14.16
N GLN A 862 45.60 13.89 15.49
CA GLN A 862 45.71 12.74 16.37
C GLN A 862 44.67 11.64 16.09
N ILE A 863 43.45 12.03 15.75
CA ILE A 863 42.40 11.06 15.29
C ILE A 863 42.85 10.31 14.05
N ILE A 864 43.41 11.02 13.07
CA ILE A 864 43.96 10.43 11.85
C ILE A 864 45.11 9.48 12.17
N ALA A 865 46.06 9.92 13.03
CA ALA A 865 47.17 9.10 13.44
C ALA A 865 46.74 7.77 14.07
N ASP A 866 45.76 7.82 14.98
CA ASP A 866 45.22 6.64 15.62
C ASP A 866 44.54 5.68 14.63
N GLU A 867 43.69 6.21 13.71
CA GLU A 867 42.88 5.39 12.77
C GLU A 867 43.73 4.79 11.65
N VAL A 868 44.62 5.60 11.10
CA VAL A 868 45.57 5.14 10.08
C VAL A 868 46.72 4.34 10.72
N ASN A 869 46.92 4.42 12.04
CA ASN A 869 47.96 3.80 12.85
C ASN A 869 49.35 4.22 12.36
N VAL A 870 49.62 5.51 12.50
CA VAL A 870 50.93 6.14 12.19
C VAL A 870 51.44 6.92 13.41
N LYS A 871 52.74 7.19 13.48
CA LYS A 871 53.36 7.95 14.58
C LYS A 871 53.17 9.46 14.43
N SER A 872 53.13 9.95 13.20
CA SER A 872 52.89 11.35 12.89
C SER A 872 52.01 11.55 11.69
N VAL A 873 51.25 12.65 11.71
CA VAL A 873 50.43 13.10 10.62
C VAL A 873 50.87 14.52 10.27
N LYS A 874 50.93 14.87 8.98
CA LYS A 874 51.32 16.20 8.50
C LYS A 874 50.54 16.57 7.25
N VAL A 875 50.33 17.85 7.06
CA VAL A 875 49.82 18.38 5.80
C VAL A 875 50.92 18.51 4.77
N GLY A 876 50.61 18.25 3.48
CA GLY A 876 51.53 18.41 2.38
C GLY A 876 50.84 18.67 1.04
N GLU A 877 51.63 18.77 -0.03
CA GLU A 877 51.13 19.04 -1.39
C GLU A 877 50.48 17.80 -2.04
N LYS A 878 50.74 16.62 -1.51
CA LYS A 878 50.22 15.35 -2.00
C LYS A 878 50.15 14.31 -0.91
N SER A 879 49.08 13.51 -0.88
CA SER A 879 48.92 12.42 0.07
C SER A 879 49.97 11.33 -0.14
N TYR A 880 50.69 10.99 0.94
CA TYR A 880 51.72 9.97 0.98
C TYR A 880 51.74 9.22 2.31
N LEU A 881 51.88 7.91 2.25
CA LEU A 881 52.01 7.05 3.43
C LEU A 881 53.41 6.39 3.45
N ASP A 882 54.21 6.65 4.47
CA ASP A 882 55.51 6.00 4.65
C ASP A 882 55.30 4.54 5.06
N LYS A 883 55.66 3.62 4.20
CA LYS A 883 55.54 2.17 4.38
C LYS A 883 56.84 1.49 4.84
N HIS A 884 57.90 2.25 5.06
CA HIS A 884 59.18 1.73 5.54
C HIS A 884 59.02 1.25 7.00
N LEU A 885 59.32 -0.03 7.23
CA LEU A 885 59.22 -0.64 8.57
C LEU A 885 60.62 -0.66 9.23
N THR A 886 60.77 0.11 10.30
CA THR A 886 61.94 0.04 11.19
C THR A 886 61.81 -1.13 12.17
N GLU A 887 62.94 -1.57 12.77
CA GLU A 887 62.91 -2.64 13.81
C GLU A 887 61.97 -2.26 14.96
N GLU A 888 61.97 -1.02 15.41
CA GLU A 888 61.09 -0.51 16.46
C GLU A 888 59.60 -0.61 16.08
N LEU A 889 59.22 -0.23 14.86
CA LEU A 889 57.83 -0.35 14.37
C LEU A 889 57.37 -1.81 14.25
N LEU A 890 58.29 -2.71 13.88
CA LEU A 890 58.01 -4.15 13.83
C LEU A 890 57.79 -4.73 15.25
N GLU A 891 58.61 -4.31 16.20
CA GLU A 891 58.47 -4.73 17.59
C GLU A 891 57.15 -4.20 18.20
N GLU A 892 56.84 -2.93 18.01
CA GLU A 892 55.57 -2.36 18.45
C GLU A 892 54.37 -3.10 17.84
N GLY A 893 54.40 -3.40 16.55
CA GLY A 893 53.36 -4.19 15.89
C GLY A 893 53.18 -5.57 16.53
N PHE A 894 54.27 -6.21 16.89
CA PHE A 894 54.29 -7.47 17.62
C PHE A 894 53.63 -7.32 19.02
N ILE A 895 54.01 -6.30 19.80
CA ILE A 895 53.45 -6.05 21.13
C ILE A 895 51.95 -5.76 21.05
N ARG A 896 51.49 -4.97 20.09
CA ARG A 896 50.05 -4.69 19.92
C ARG A 896 49.23 -5.94 19.58
N GLU A 897 49.76 -6.86 18.79
CA GLU A 897 49.14 -8.16 18.55
C GLU A 897 49.10 -9.00 19.83
N LEU A 898 50.16 -8.97 20.61
CA LEU A 898 50.27 -9.68 21.88
C LEU A 898 49.23 -9.17 22.90
N ILE A 899 49.08 -7.85 23.04
CA ILE A 899 48.07 -7.19 23.90
C ILE A 899 46.68 -7.73 23.54
N ARG A 900 46.34 -7.83 22.24
CA ARG A 900 45.08 -8.34 21.77
C ARG A 900 44.81 -9.79 22.21
N PHE A 901 45.86 -10.63 22.11
CA PHE A 901 45.71 -12.02 22.51
C PHE A 901 45.58 -12.17 24.02
N VAL A 902 46.31 -11.38 24.81
CA VAL A 902 46.18 -11.36 26.27
C VAL A 902 44.79 -10.89 26.68
N GLN A 903 44.23 -9.85 26.06
CA GLN A 903 42.88 -9.40 26.35
C GLN A 903 41.82 -10.46 25.96
N ALA A 904 42.01 -11.22 24.86
CA ALA A 904 41.17 -12.35 24.50
C ALA A 904 41.30 -13.48 25.54
N ALA A 905 42.48 -13.80 25.99
CA ALA A 905 42.73 -14.80 27.02
C ALA A 905 42.09 -14.42 28.37
N ARG A 906 42.16 -13.16 28.80
CA ARG A 906 41.44 -12.65 29.98
C ARG A 906 39.93 -12.95 29.91
N LYS A 907 39.32 -12.63 28.78
CA LYS A 907 37.89 -12.91 28.56
C LYS A 907 37.57 -14.40 28.62
N LYS A 908 38.41 -15.25 28.01
CA LYS A 908 38.26 -16.71 28.03
C LYS A 908 38.47 -17.28 29.43
N ALA A 909 39.36 -16.70 30.23
CA ALA A 909 39.60 -17.05 31.62
C ALA A 909 38.44 -16.61 32.56
N GLY A 910 37.42 -15.89 32.04
CA GLY A 910 36.27 -15.45 32.84
C GLY A 910 36.57 -14.25 33.74
N LEU A 911 37.57 -13.46 33.43
CA LEU A 911 37.94 -12.26 34.20
C LEU A 911 37.09 -11.06 33.84
N GLU A 912 36.76 -10.25 34.83
CA GLU A 912 36.06 -8.98 34.66
C GLU A 912 36.99 -7.90 34.04
N VAL A 913 36.44 -6.82 33.58
CA VAL A 913 37.18 -5.80 32.81
C VAL A 913 38.21 -5.09 33.67
N ASP A 914 37.98 -4.90 34.96
CA ASP A 914 38.82 -4.21 35.96
C ASP A 914 39.70 -5.15 36.76
N ASP A 915 39.61 -6.45 36.57
CA ASP A 915 40.43 -7.42 37.22
C ASP A 915 41.91 -7.20 36.86
N ARG A 916 42.77 -7.19 37.87
CA ARG A 916 44.21 -7.18 37.65
C ARG A 916 44.75 -8.60 37.54
N ILE A 917 45.81 -8.78 36.72
CA ILE A 917 46.35 -10.13 36.42
C ILE A 917 47.82 -10.22 36.70
N LYS A 918 48.25 -11.45 37.00
CA LYS A 918 49.63 -11.84 36.80
C LYS A 918 49.73 -12.47 35.42
N LEU A 919 50.74 -12.12 34.67
CA LEU A 919 50.92 -12.50 33.28
C LEU A 919 52.27 -13.14 33.06
N SER A 920 52.31 -14.26 32.39
CA SER A 920 53.54 -14.89 31.90
C SER A 920 53.46 -15.07 30.38
N ILE A 921 54.57 -14.79 29.73
CA ILE A 921 54.67 -14.91 28.24
C ILE A 921 56.02 -15.56 27.92
N ASP A 922 56.05 -16.62 27.14
CA ASP A 922 57.25 -17.41 26.79
C ASP A 922 58.12 -16.75 25.69
N THR A 923 58.08 -15.44 25.57
CA THR A 923 58.91 -14.66 24.63
C THR A 923 59.56 -13.48 25.30
N GLU A 924 60.72 -13.05 24.77
CA GLU A 924 61.44 -11.91 25.26
C GLU A 924 60.77 -10.62 24.78
N ILE A 925 60.53 -9.69 25.71
CA ILE A 925 59.91 -8.38 25.45
C ILE A 925 60.91 -7.37 25.95
N SER A 926 61.32 -6.42 25.09
CA SER A 926 62.27 -5.37 25.49
C SER A 926 61.71 -4.48 26.60
N GLU A 927 62.54 -3.99 27.46
CA GLU A 927 62.14 -3.16 28.63
C GLU A 927 61.23 -2.00 28.24
N ASN A 928 61.48 -1.38 27.09
CA ASN A 928 60.71 -0.26 26.59
C ASN A 928 59.20 -0.60 26.37
N TRP A 929 58.85 -1.84 26.08
CA TRP A 929 57.51 -2.28 25.80
C TRP A 929 56.82 -3.05 26.95
N GLN A 930 57.59 -3.47 27.98
CA GLN A 930 57.02 -4.19 29.11
C GLN A 930 56.00 -3.36 29.90
N GLU A 931 56.31 -2.08 30.14
CA GLU A 931 55.42 -1.18 30.87
C GLU A 931 54.15 -0.87 30.07
N MET A 932 54.26 -0.68 28.76
CA MET A 932 53.09 -0.52 27.88
C MET A 932 52.21 -1.77 27.90
N LEU A 933 52.81 -2.96 27.76
CA LEU A 933 52.03 -4.21 27.79
C LEU A 933 51.34 -4.37 29.14
N LYS A 934 52.05 -4.22 30.28
CA LYS A 934 51.46 -4.31 31.63
C LYS A 934 50.28 -3.35 31.79
N ALA A 935 50.46 -2.11 31.40
CA ALA A 935 49.44 -1.08 31.51
C ALA A 935 48.20 -1.39 30.65
N GLU A 936 48.37 -1.87 29.40
CA GLU A 936 47.26 -2.13 28.48
C GLU A 936 46.46 -3.39 28.83
N VAL A 937 47.08 -4.34 29.58
CA VAL A 937 46.39 -5.59 29.97
C VAL A 937 46.08 -5.66 31.46
N LEU A 938 46.30 -4.60 32.22
CA LEU A 938 46.19 -4.52 33.69
C LEU A 938 46.99 -5.60 34.42
N ALA A 939 48.19 -5.91 33.93
CA ALA A 939 49.07 -6.84 34.59
C ALA A 939 49.87 -6.13 35.73
N VAL A 940 49.80 -6.69 36.92
CA VAL A 940 50.63 -6.23 38.06
C VAL A 940 52.04 -6.81 38.03
N GLU A 941 52.14 -7.97 37.37
CA GLU A 941 53.38 -8.73 37.28
C GLU A 941 53.54 -9.31 35.89
N LEU A 942 54.71 -9.23 35.28
CA LEU A 942 55.01 -9.83 33.98
C LEU A 942 56.27 -10.72 34.16
N GLU A 943 56.02 -12.00 33.92
CA GLU A 943 57.09 -13.01 34.09
C GLU A 943 57.31 -13.77 32.75
N ARG A 944 58.29 -14.61 32.73
CA ARG A 944 58.63 -15.49 31.62
C ARG A 944 58.61 -16.93 32.09
N ASP A 945 58.00 -17.80 31.27
CA ASP A 945 57.96 -19.25 31.46
C ASP A 945 57.32 -19.74 32.79
N ASN A 946 56.41 -18.94 33.40
CA ASN A 946 55.60 -19.33 34.55
C ASN A 946 54.21 -19.82 34.10
N ASN A 947 53.70 -20.88 34.76
CA ASN A 947 52.38 -21.43 34.46
C ASN A 947 51.35 -20.97 35.49
N TYR A 948 50.33 -20.21 35.07
CA TYR A 948 49.24 -19.75 35.89
C TYR A 948 47.95 -20.60 35.62
N GLN A 949 46.83 -20.19 36.19
CA GLN A 949 45.56 -20.95 36.08
C GLN A 949 45.01 -21.13 34.68
N TYR A 950 45.29 -20.18 33.79
CA TYR A 950 44.83 -20.22 32.40
C TYR A 950 45.99 -20.04 31.46
N ASP A 951 46.14 -20.95 30.50
CA ASP A 951 47.15 -20.88 29.44
C ASP A 951 46.56 -21.11 28.06
N GLU A 952 47.08 -20.39 27.10
CA GLU A 952 46.72 -20.48 25.71
C GLU A 952 47.95 -20.27 24.81
N VAL A 953 48.08 -21.14 23.78
CA VAL A 953 49.10 -20.95 22.76
C VAL A 953 48.52 -20.15 21.61
N VAL A 954 49.08 -19.00 21.29
CA VAL A 954 48.68 -18.11 20.20
C VAL A 954 49.76 -18.00 19.13
N LYS A 955 49.39 -17.69 17.92
CA LYS A 955 50.33 -17.47 16.82
C LYS A 955 50.44 -15.99 16.50
N VAL A 956 51.62 -15.41 16.82
CA VAL A 956 51.94 -13.99 16.55
C VAL A 956 53.09 -13.93 15.54
N ASN A 957 52.90 -13.26 14.42
CA ASN A 957 53.90 -13.10 13.36
C ASN A 957 54.58 -14.43 12.95
N GLY A 958 53.80 -15.53 12.91
CA GLY A 958 54.28 -16.87 12.53
C GLY A 958 54.93 -17.66 13.66
N LYS A 959 55.18 -17.07 14.84
CA LYS A 959 55.71 -17.74 16.02
C LYS A 959 54.59 -18.20 16.95
N ASN A 960 54.72 -19.36 17.56
CA ASN A 960 53.82 -19.80 18.61
C ASN A 960 54.29 -19.20 19.91
N ILE A 961 53.42 -18.59 20.67
CA ILE A 961 53.67 -17.96 21.95
C ILE A 961 52.67 -18.46 22.96
N THR A 962 53.14 -18.87 24.13
CA THR A 962 52.28 -19.28 25.24
C THR A 962 51.96 -18.05 26.10
N ILE A 963 50.70 -17.77 26.33
CA ILE A 963 50.21 -16.76 27.26
C ILE A 963 49.61 -17.52 28.45
N SER A 964 50.11 -17.24 29.64
CA SER A 964 49.55 -17.79 30.86
C SER A 964 49.18 -16.66 31.81
N LEU A 965 48.00 -16.74 32.42
CA LEU A 965 47.53 -15.67 33.31
C LEU A 965 46.62 -16.19 34.43
N GLU A 966 46.58 -15.44 35.51
CA GLU A 966 45.66 -15.60 36.63
C GLU A 966 45.23 -14.25 37.20
N LYS A 967 44.16 -14.23 37.97
CA LYS A 967 43.74 -13.04 38.71
C LYS A 967 44.76 -12.72 39.81
N ALA A 968 45.17 -11.47 39.89
CA ALA A 968 46.20 -11.04 40.88
C ALA A 968 45.64 -10.95 42.29
#